data_fe635f5dfb88e2dfcfb62a5768280ac9
#
_entry.id   fe635f5dfb88e2dfcfb62a5768280ac9
#
_cell.length_a   1.000
_cell.length_b   1.000
_cell.length_c   1.000
_cell.angle_alpha   90.00
_cell.angle_beta   90.00
_cell.angle_gamma   90.00
#
_symmetry.space_group_name_H-M   'P 1'
#
loop_
_entity.id
_entity.type
_entity.pdbx_description
1 polymer ?
#
loop_
_entity_poly.entity_id
_entity_poly.type
_entity_poly.pdbx_seq_one_letter_code
_entity_poly.pdbx_strand_id
1 'polypeptide(L)'
;MKNMKNIGRIVLPIIILLLTVRINAVPVKAFDMIVRNLPNSEQLPTKELLCIFQDSEGYMWYGTEGGGLCRDDGYTVKVFRSDFKNPGILENNSVTCITEDGEGKIWFGTKRGAYILSKTDYEIRALADETIKSWTITTMTATSDGTIWISTNRHLFRYNESGERTGKYILKWKGQENTVNSIYEDKKQTVWVTQAKGGLFCYDKVKDSFISYPWPYDEYPTSMTEDHNTPYYWVTTWGKGIVRFDPKAQDTDKMFGLQTVDNASSNSDARKLHHIIQDSVKGYLWVTAADNLYAYKITADASLDKVDLSRLLSADRKILTKILSDQSGNLWVTGYYPSSFIISFLPNEVLPLFMEGVKQNLGVIASPMQFSQEKNYYWIRQKKLGLYAYDPQRDRMSVVKNDRELSFFFERPSDREGLYMVRDHSVILIRYKENRLFESIVCTIPIKQGERIRALHDDRRGNLWIGTTYHLFRYRMKDGRLTTVCDDVGFINAIVSSNEGVVYFATESRGLWRVSGESRLQIKDTGENYSVLTVAPDNNLWVGTKQGNVYSYSPDTNDFISRTKDCGLTGDAVLDIKSDDDGNLWILTSQRVMVYHPGTHIFTMMSCTDSWINLEDFQSLYKGPRGEMSVGGRGGIVTFPHYNEKKRRIPEPTVHLTSVEMNNTSEIGVGNQEKISLSPHERNVKLFFSTFDHLNTNKVRYAYRYKQRNDNWVAFPAGENSIGLSDLSKGEFELEVRATDENGLWSKSTLTVMIQCLPAWYETGWAYLFYVLVVLSVVWGLGRMYMKLRESIVAQTVLPLEQNPEQRQEIDPLPEEGKVEANSISASDEQLIRKALDMVEKNLSNPEYSIEDLSRDMCMSRATLYRKITSITGSSPSDFVKNVRLRKAAELLKEGGLSIAEIADKVGFNTPSYFTKSFKKLFGVLPTQYK
;
A
#
# COMPACT_ATOMS: atom_id res chain seq x y z
N MET A 1 23.04 -59.96 50.53
CA MET A 1 23.90 -59.04 49.76
C MET A 1 24.04 -59.32 48.22
N LYS A 2 23.57 -60.46 47.68
CA LYS A 2 23.64 -60.74 46.23
C LYS A 2 22.49 -60.11 45.42
N ASN A 3 21.33 -59.88 46.03
CA ASN A 3 20.18 -59.33 45.36
C ASN A 3 20.23 -57.77 45.19
N MET A 4 21.00 -57.05 45.98
CA MET A 4 21.14 -55.55 45.80
C MET A 4 22.06 -55.15 44.65
N LYS A 5 23.00 -56.01 44.22
CA LYS A 5 23.86 -55.69 43.06
C LYS A 5 23.15 -55.81 41.73
N ASN A 6 22.10 -56.61 41.63
CA ASN A 6 21.33 -56.74 40.38
C ASN A 6 20.28 -55.64 40.19
N ILE A 7 19.70 -55.06 41.24
CA ILE A 7 18.79 -53.90 41.17
C ILE A 7 19.52 -52.65 40.71
N GLY A 8 20.76 -52.40 41.17
CA GLY A 8 21.59 -51.31 40.70
C GLY A 8 21.99 -51.36 39.23
N ARG A 9 22.11 -52.59 38.64
CA ARG A 9 22.44 -52.77 37.23
C ARG A 9 21.26 -52.52 36.27
N ILE A 10 19.99 -52.55 36.73
CA ILE A 10 18.81 -52.33 35.93
C ILE A 10 18.29 -50.89 36.16
N VAL A 11 18.40 -50.39 37.39
CA VAL A 11 17.91 -49.04 37.72
C VAL A 11 18.82 -47.93 37.21
N LEU A 12 20.14 -48.16 37.19
CA LEU A 12 21.09 -47.15 36.68
C LEU A 12 20.96 -46.88 35.17
N PRO A 13 20.80 -47.87 34.25
CA PRO A 13 20.48 -47.62 32.85
C PRO A 13 19.11 -46.98 32.65
N ILE A 14 18.12 -47.28 33.46
CA ILE A 14 16.77 -46.67 33.38
C ILE A 14 16.80 -45.21 33.85
N ILE A 15 17.57 -44.90 34.90
CA ILE A 15 17.80 -43.53 35.36
C ILE A 15 18.63 -42.74 34.30
N ILE A 16 19.65 -43.38 33.67
CA ILE A 16 20.41 -42.77 32.60
C ILE A 16 19.54 -42.62 31.35
N LEU A 17 18.64 -43.54 31.02
CA LEU A 17 17.66 -43.42 29.94
C LEU A 17 16.62 -42.34 30.22
N LEU A 18 16.20 -42.18 31.46
CA LEU A 18 15.29 -41.10 31.91
C LEU A 18 16.00 -39.73 32.00
N LEU A 19 17.29 -39.71 32.24
CA LEU A 19 18.13 -38.49 32.20
C LEU A 19 18.59 -38.10 30.80
N THR A 20 18.55 -39.03 29.83
CA THR A 20 18.87 -38.78 28.42
C THR A 20 17.64 -38.50 27.55
N VAL A 21 16.40 -38.68 28.07
CA VAL A 21 15.26 -38.00 27.51
C VAL A 21 15.35 -36.52 27.93
N ARG A 22 16.37 -35.82 27.40
CA ARG A 22 16.21 -34.41 27.11
C ARG A 22 14.98 -34.37 26.23
N ILE A 23 13.88 -33.92 26.80
CA ILE A 23 12.81 -33.35 26.01
C ILE A 23 13.50 -32.24 25.20
N ASN A 24 13.93 -32.57 24.00
CA ASN A 24 14.32 -31.57 23.03
C ASN A 24 13.05 -30.74 22.85
N ALA A 25 12.97 -29.66 23.61
CA ALA A 25 12.00 -28.63 23.37
C ALA A 25 12.16 -28.30 21.90
N VAL A 26 11.16 -28.62 21.08
CA VAL A 26 11.18 -28.26 19.67
C VAL A 26 11.32 -26.74 19.66
N PRO A 27 12.45 -26.20 19.20
CA PRO A 27 12.61 -24.75 19.18
C PRO A 27 11.47 -24.20 18.34
N VAL A 28 10.73 -23.25 18.87
CA VAL A 28 9.72 -22.53 18.11
C VAL A 28 10.47 -21.92 16.93
N LYS A 29 10.23 -22.43 15.71
CA LYS A 29 10.95 -21.98 14.51
C LYS A 29 10.49 -20.56 14.17
N ALA A 30 11.45 -19.69 14.00
CA ALA A 30 11.21 -18.39 13.38
C ALA A 30 10.82 -18.57 11.91
N PHE A 31 9.93 -17.71 11.42
CA PHE A 31 9.50 -17.70 10.03
C PHE A 31 10.26 -16.62 9.28
N ASP A 32 10.73 -16.97 8.09
CA ASP A 32 11.37 -16.06 7.14
C ASP A 32 10.54 -15.86 5.87
N MET A 33 9.29 -16.33 5.89
CA MET A 33 8.32 -16.20 4.80
C MET A 33 6.89 -16.11 5.34
N ILE A 34 6.02 -15.48 4.58
CA ILE A 34 4.59 -15.31 4.91
C ILE A 34 3.71 -15.67 3.71
N VAL A 35 2.48 -16.09 4.00
CA VAL A 35 1.44 -16.32 2.99
C VAL A 35 0.47 -15.16 3.01
N ARG A 36 0.22 -14.59 1.83
CA ARG A 36 -0.72 -13.48 1.63
C ARG A 36 -1.83 -13.90 0.68
N ASN A 37 -2.99 -13.29 0.83
CA ASN A 37 -4.06 -13.43 -0.16
C ASN A 37 -3.65 -12.74 -1.45
N LEU A 38 -4.24 -13.18 -2.57
CA LEU A 38 -4.05 -12.54 -3.86
C LEU A 38 -4.61 -11.11 -3.80
N PRO A 39 -3.81 -10.05 -4.07
CA PRO A 39 -4.31 -8.69 -4.10
C PRO A 39 -5.34 -8.54 -5.23
N ASN A 40 -6.25 -7.59 -5.08
CA ASN A 40 -7.29 -7.28 -6.06
C ASN A 40 -8.18 -8.47 -6.49
N SER A 41 -8.13 -9.61 -5.75
CA SER A 41 -8.89 -10.82 -6.10
C SER A 41 -10.41 -10.60 -6.19
N GLU A 42 -10.94 -9.60 -5.50
CA GLU A 42 -12.37 -9.24 -5.55
C GLU A 42 -12.75 -8.52 -6.86
N GLN A 43 -11.79 -7.97 -7.60
CA GLN A 43 -11.99 -7.35 -8.90
C GLN A 43 -11.94 -8.37 -10.05
N LEU A 44 -11.48 -9.60 -9.80
CA LEU A 44 -11.43 -10.65 -10.80
C LEU A 44 -12.84 -11.16 -11.13
N PRO A 45 -13.15 -11.41 -12.41
CA PRO A 45 -14.47 -11.91 -12.83
C PRO A 45 -14.76 -13.32 -12.33
N THR A 46 -13.73 -14.10 -12.05
CA THR A 46 -13.77 -15.42 -11.40
C THR A 46 -12.50 -15.64 -10.60
N LYS A 47 -12.60 -16.42 -9.54
CA LYS A 47 -11.46 -16.78 -8.68
C LYS A 47 -10.74 -18.06 -9.12
N GLU A 48 -11.17 -18.68 -10.21
CA GLU A 48 -10.53 -19.85 -10.81
C GLU A 48 -9.47 -19.42 -11.82
N LEU A 49 -8.20 -19.51 -11.42
CA LEU A 49 -7.06 -19.08 -12.21
C LEU A 49 -6.38 -20.30 -12.85
N LEU A 50 -6.32 -20.29 -14.19
CA LEU A 50 -5.66 -21.35 -14.95
C LEU A 50 -4.17 -21.08 -15.14
N CYS A 51 -3.78 -19.82 -15.32
CA CYS A 51 -2.39 -19.41 -15.48
C CYS A 51 -2.16 -17.99 -14.94
N ILE A 52 -0.88 -17.70 -14.70
CA ILE A 52 -0.39 -16.42 -14.25
C ILE A 52 0.91 -16.10 -14.98
N PHE A 53 1.13 -14.83 -15.27
CA PHE A 53 2.32 -14.33 -15.93
C PHE A 53 2.62 -12.90 -15.46
N GLN A 54 3.89 -12.54 -15.28
CA GLN A 54 4.32 -11.15 -15.10
C GLN A 54 5.03 -10.72 -16.37
N ASP A 55 4.60 -9.57 -16.94
CA ASP A 55 5.25 -9.04 -18.12
C ASP A 55 6.53 -8.25 -17.77
N SER A 56 7.26 -7.84 -18.80
CA SER A 56 8.52 -7.11 -18.69
C SER A 56 8.37 -5.74 -18.01
N GLU A 57 7.18 -5.13 -18.07
CA GLU A 57 6.86 -3.84 -17.43
C GLU A 57 6.49 -4.00 -15.96
N GLY A 58 6.07 -5.21 -15.52
CA GLY A 58 5.70 -5.51 -14.15
C GLY A 58 4.20 -5.76 -13.91
N TYR A 59 3.35 -5.65 -14.94
CA TYR A 59 1.93 -6.02 -14.83
C TYR A 59 1.77 -7.51 -14.56
N MET A 60 0.83 -7.83 -13.67
CA MET A 60 0.40 -9.21 -13.46
C MET A 60 -0.76 -9.55 -14.38
N TRP A 61 -0.62 -10.65 -15.13
CA TRP A 61 -1.63 -11.16 -16.03
C TRP A 61 -2.20 -12.47 -15.51
N TYR A 62 -3.53 -12.58 -15.49
CA TYR A 62 -4.23 -13.78 -15.07
C TYR A 62 -5.06 -14.33 -16.21
N GLY A 63 -4.85 -15.60 -16.51
CA GLY A 63 -5.76 -16.38 -17.36
C GLY A 63 -6.78 -17.09 -16.49
N THR A 64 -8.06 -16.86 -16.76
CA THR A 64 -9.15 -17.32 -15.91
C THR A 64 -10.02 -18.37 -16.61
N GLU A 65 -10.72 -19.20 -15.83
CA GLU A 65 -11.74 -20.11 -16.36
C GLU A 65 -13.04 -19.34 -16.62
N GLY A 66 -13.33 -19.09 -17.91
CA GLY A 66 -14.55 -18.40 -18.35
C GLY A 66 -14.62 -16.88 -18.10
N GLY A 67 -13.66 -16.29 -17.39
CA GLY A 67 -13.64 -14.86 -17.08
C GLY A 67 -12.83 -14.00 -18.05
N GLY A 68 -12.06 -14.60 -18.96
CA GLY A 68 -11.19 -13.91 -19.92
C GLY A 68 -9.75 -13.75 -19.43
N LEU A 69 -9.02 -12.87 -20.10
CA LEU A 69 -7.69 -12.40 -19.72
C LEU A 69 -7.82 -11.18 -18.81
N CYS A 70 -7.07 -11.15 -17.71
CA CYS A 70 -7.08 -10.04 -16.76
C CYS A 70 -5.68 -9.46 -16.61
N ARG A 71 -5.55 -8.12 -16.59
CA ARG A 71 -4.31 -7.39 -16.31
C ARG A 71 -4.47 -6.61 -15.00
N ASP A 72 -3.56 -6.81 -14.07
CA ASP A 72 -3.50 -6.15 -12.77
C ASP A 72 -2.27 -5.22 -12.71
N ASP A 73 -2.49 -3.94 -12.42
CA ASP A 73 -1.45 -2.92 -12.24
C ASP A 73 -1.08 -2.70 -10.76
N GLY A 74 -1.65 -3.51 -9.86
CA GLY A 74 -1.54 -3.39 -8.41
C GLY A 74 -2.69 -2.63 -7.75
N TYR A 75 -3.43 -1.81 -8.50
CA TYR A 75 -4.58 -1.03 -8.01
C TYR A 75 -5.89 -1.45 -8.65
N THR A 76 -5.85 -1.72 -9.96
CA THR A 76 -7.05 -2.05 -10.75
C THR A 76 -6.81 -3.27 -11.62
N VAL A 77 -7.88 -4.05 -11.83
CA VAL A 77 -7.88 -5.18 -12.74
C VAL A 77 -8.68 -4.86 -13.98
N LYS A 78 -8.00 -4.80 -15.13
CA LYS A 78 -8.64 -4.67 -16.45
C LYS A 78 -8.94 -6.05 -17.04
N VAL A 79 -10.18 -6.24 -17.47
CA VAL A 79 -10.67 -7.54 -17.97
C VAL A 79 -10.91 -7.49 -19.47
N PHE A 80 -10.33 -8.44 -20.20
CA PHE A 80 -10.51 -8.64 -21.64
C PHE A 80 -11.26 -9.93 -21.88
N ARG A 81 -12.53 -9.83 -22.30
CA ARG A 81 -13.41 -10.97 -22.55
C ARG A 81 -14.49 -10.63 -23.57
N SER A 82 -15.01 -11.67 -24.23
CA SER A 82 -16.25 -11.53 -24.99
C SER A 82 -17.43 -11.48 -24.02
N ASP A 83 -18.20 -10.42 -24.10
CA ASP A 83 -19.43 -10.22 -23.36
C ASP A 83 -20.49 -9.51 -24.22
N PHE A 84 -21.60 -9.10 -23.63
CA PHE A 84 -22.69 -8.41 -24.35
C PHE A 84 -22.26 -7.05 -24.93
N LYS A 85 -21.28 -6.37 -24.31
CA LYS A 85 -20.77 -5.07 -24.79
C LYS A 85 -19.74 -5.23 -25.92
N ASN A 86 -18.93 -6.30 -25.85
CA ASN A 86 -17.84 -6.60 -26.78
C ASN A 86 -17.99 -8.03 -27.32
N PRO A 87 -19.01 -8.31 -28.13
CA PRO A 87 -19.23 -9.66 -28.68
C PRO A 87 -18.14 -10.00 -29.72
N GLY A 88 -17.55 -11.18 -29.57
CA GLY A 88 -16.63 -11.71 -30.58
C GLY A 88 -15.16 -11.31 -30.42
N ILE A 89 -14.77 -10.63 -29.35
CA ILE A 89 -13.36 -10.37 -29.04
C ILE A 89 -12.57 -11.68 -28.88
N LEU A 90 -13.14 -12.65 -28.19
CA LEU A 90 -12.58 -13.98 -27.98
C LEU A 90 -13.63 -15.04 -28.38
N GLU A 91 -13.22 -16.11 -29.03
CA GLU A 91 -14.12 -17.25 -29.27
C GLU A 91 -14.40 -18.05 -27.98
N ASN A 92 -13.49 -17.99 -27.01
CA ASN A 92 -13.63 -18.61 -25.69
C ASN A 92 -12.94 -17.81 -24.59
N ASN A 93 -13.64 -17.57 -23.48
CA ASN A 93 -13.14 -16.77 -22.35
C ASN A 93 -12.28 -17.58 -21.36
N SER A 94 -12.00 -18.86 -21.58
CA SER A 94 -11.10 -19.64 -20.74
C SER A 94 -9.67 -19.53 -21.25
N VAL A 95 -8.85 -18.74 -20.58
CA VAL A 95 -7.45 -18.47 -20.96
C VAL A 95 -6.52 -19.44 -20.25
N THR A 96 -5.81 -20.26 -21.01
CA THR A 96 -5.03 -21.40 -20.53
C THR A 96 -3.54 -21.11 -20.32
N CYS A 97 -2.97 -20.19 -21.11
CA CYS A 97 -1.56 -19.81 -21.07
C CYS A 97 -1.33 -18.38 -21.56
N ILE A 98 -0.28 -17.75 -21.10
CA ILE A 98 0.10 -16.36 -21.40
C ILE A 98 1.62 -16.31 -21.55
N THR A 99 2.11 -15.52 -22.49
CA THR A 99 3.53 -15.15 -22.66
C THR A 99 3.64 -13.79 -23.30
N GLU A 100 4.83 -13.16 -23.23
CA GLU A 100 5.15 -11.89 -23.86
C GLU A 100 6.20 -12.12 -24.96
N ASP A 101 6.08 -11.46 -26.11
CA ASP A 101 7.10 -11.50 -27.17
C ASP A 101 8.18 -10.43 -26.96
N GLY A 102 9.20 -10.42 -27.81
CA GLY A 102 10.30 -9.46 -27.76
C GLY A 102 9.91 -8.01 -28.07
N GLU A 103 8.74 -7.79 -28.68
CA GLU A 103 8.15 -6.47 -28.94
C GLU A 103 7.24 -5.99 -27.78
N GLY A 104 7.06 -6.79 -26.73
CA GLY A 104 6.23 -6.48 -25.57
C GLY A 104 4.74 -6.74 -25.77
N LYS A 105 4.31 -7.45 -26.81
CA LYS A 105 2.92 -7.86 -27.01
C LYS A 105 2.61 -9.10 -26.18
N ILE A 106 1.39 -9.18 -25.69
CA ILE A 106 0.93 -10.32 -24.89
C ILE A 106 0.27 -11.36 -25.81
N TRP A 107 0.87 -12.54 -25.86
CA TRP A 107 0.30 -13.71 -26.51
C TRP A 107 -0.42 -14.57 -25.49
N PHE A 108 -1.61 -15.01 -25.81
CA PHE A 108 -2.36 -15.88 -24.93
C PHE A 108 -3.19 -16.93 -25.66
N GLY A 109 -3.24 -18.09 -25.07
CA GLY A 109 -4.00 -19.23 -25.58
C GLY A 109 -5.31 -19.40 -24.84
N THR A 110 -6.35 -19.86 -25.54
CA THR A 110 -7.64 -20.16 -24.95
C THR A 110 -8.04 -21.62 -25.24
N LYS A 111 -9.19 -22.06 -24.73
CA LYS A 111 -9.78 -23.36 -25.14
C LYS A 111 -10.18 -23.37 -26.61
N ARG A 112 -10.14 -22.21 -27.30
CA ARG A 112 -10.35 -22.07 -28.76
C ARG A 112 -9.45 -20.98 -29.30
N GLY A 113 -8.32 -21.39 -29.92
CA GLY A 113 -7.40 -20.49 -30.58
C GLY A 113 -6.45 -19.73 -29.69
N ALA A 114 -5.53 -19.03 -30.35
CA ALA A 114 -4.53 -18.14 -29.75
C ALA A 114 -4.76 -16.71 -30.23
N TYR A 115 -4.36 -15.75 -29.40
CA TYR A 115 -4.59 -14.32 -29.58
C TYR A 115 -3.34 -13.53 -29.24
N ILE A 116 -3.23 -12.34 -29.82
CA ILE A 116 -2.16 -11.36 -29.58
C ILE A 116 -2.83 -10.06 -29.13
N LEU A 117 -2.39 -9.50 -28.00
CA LEU A 117 -2.86 -8.24 -27.44
C LEU A 117 -1.73 -7.21 -27.51
N SER A 118 -2.01 -6.07 -28.10
CA SER A 118 -1.16 -4.88 -28.05
C SER A 118 -1.40 -4.12 -26.74
N LYS A 119 -0.32 -3.80 -25.98
CA LYS A 119 -0.44 -3.09 -24.70
C LYS A 119 -0.72 -1.60 -24.85
N THR A 120 -0.48 -1.01 -26.04
CA THR A 120 -0.64 0.43 -26.27
C THR A 120 -2.07 0.86 -26.55
N ASP A 121 -2.83 0.08 -27.29
CA ASP A 121 -4.20 0.37 -27.71
C ASP A 121 -5.22 -0.67 -27.24
N TYR A 122 -4.74 -1.74 -26.61
CA TYR A 122 -5.51 -2.91 -26.16
C TYR A 122 -6.24 -3.64 -27.30
N GLU A 123 -5.77 -3.49 -28.54
CA GLU A 123 -6.28 -4.25 -29.65
C GLU A 123 -5.93 -5.73 -29.48
N ILE A 124 -6.95 -6.59 -29.60
CA ILE A 124 -6.81 -8.05 -29.57
C ILE A 124 -7.07 -8.57 -30.98
N ARG A 125 -6.12 -9.32 -31.51
CA ARG A 125 -6.25 -10.01 -32.79
C ARG A 125 -6.10 -11.51 -32.61
N ALA A 126 -6.96 -12.28 -33.28
CA ALA A 126 -6.79 -13.72 -33.34
C ALA A 126 -5.58 -14.05 -34.21
N LEU A 127 -4.83 -15.10 -33.83
CA LEU A 127 -3.75 -15.59 -34.69
C LEU A 127 -4.34 -16.17 -35.99
N ALA A 128 -3.86 -15.67 -37.14
CA ALA A 128 -4.38 -15.98 -38.46
C ALA A 128 -3.96 -17.38 -38.98
N ASP A 129 -4.16 -18.42 -38.15
CA ASP A 129 -3.87 -19.81 -38.52
C ASP A 129 -5.11 -20.69 -38.29
N GLU A 130 -5.82 -21.00 -39.34
CA GLU A 130 -7.01 -21.83 -39.33
C GLU A 130 -6.75 -23.22 -38.70
N THR A 131 -5.48 -23.69 -38.66
CA THR A 131 -5.16 -25.02 -38.08
C THR A 131 -5.32 -25.02 -36.57
N ILE A 132 -5.15 -23.89 -35.90
CA ILE A 132 -5.22 -23.82 -34.41
C ILE A 132 -6.47 -23.12 -33.90
N LYS A 133 -7.20 -22.41 -34.74
CA LYS A 133 -8.37 -21.60 -34.40
C LYS A 133 -9.42 -22.31 -33.55
N SER A 134 -9.70 -23.59 -33.87
CA SER A 134 -10.68 -24.40 -33.13
C SER A 134 -10.09 -25.33 -32.07
N TRP A 135 -8.78 -25.32 -31.87
CA TRP A 135 -8.09 -26.19 -30.94
C TRP A 135 -7.83 -25.51 -29.60
N THR A 136 -7.85 -26.30 -28.54
CA THR A 136 -7.38 -25.86 -27.22
C THR A 136 -5.86 -25.66 -27.25
N ILE A 137 -5.42 -24.47 -26.89
CA ILE A 137 -4.01 -24.20 -26.65
C ILE A 137 -3.67 -24.67 -25.25
N THR A 138 -2.70 -25.59 -25.12
CA THR A 138 -2.37 -26.20 -23.83
C THR A 138 -1.25 -25.47 -23.11
N THR A 139 -0.24 -25.02 -23.85
CA THR A 139 0.88 -24.22 -23.32
C THR A 139 1.49 -23.34 -24.41
N MET A 140 2.11 -22.25 -24.02
CA MET A 140 2.75 -21.29 -24.89
C MET A 140 3.98 -20.72 -24.19
N THR A 141 5.05 -20.46 -24.95
CA THR A 141 6.28 -19.86 -24.43
C THR A 141 6.96 -19.07 -25.53
N ALA A 142 7.28 -17.81 -25.26
CA ALA A 142 8.20 -17.02 -26.06
C ALA A 142 9.63 -17.33 -25.61
N THR A 143 10.53 -17.55 -26.55
CA THR A 143 11.95 -17.78 -26.30
C THR A 143 12.76 -16.53 -26.54
N SER A 144 13.94 -16.48 -25.93
CA SER A 144 14.84 -15.31 -25.97
C SER A 144 15.31 -14.91 -27.36
N ASP A 145 15.14 -15.78 -28.37
CA ASP A 145 15.42 -15.51 -29.81
C ASP A 145 14.22 -14.96 -30.60
N GLY A 146 13.14 -14.54 -29.90
CA GLY A 146 11.93 -14.01 -30.54
C GLY A 146 11.00 -15.07 -31.10
N THR A 147 11.24 -16.35 -30.83
CA THR A 147 10.37 -17.45 -31.30
C THR A 147 9.23 -17.70 -30.34
N ILE A 148 8.01 -17.87 -30.86
CA ILE A 148 6.84 -18.22 -30.07
C ILE A 148 6.49 -19.69 -30.31
N TRP A 149 6.55 -20.48 -29.26
CA TRP A 149 6.17 -21.88 -29.28
C TRP A 149 4.74 -22.06 -28.75
N ILE A 150 3.88 -22.67 -29.52
CA ILE A 150 2.46 -22.89 -29.19
C ILE A 150 2.14 -24.37 -29.30
N SER A 151 1.59 -24.95 -28.23
CA SER A 151 1.12 -26.33 -28.23
C SER A 151 -0.40 -26.41 -28.19
N THR A 152 -0.93 -27.35 -28.93
CA THR A 152 -2.30 -27.81 -28.89
C THR A 152 -2.36 -29.23 -28.31
N ASN A 153 -3.55 -29.80 -28.20
CA ASN A 153 -3.74 -31.18 -27.73
C ASN A 153 -2.96 -32.25 -28.54
N ARG A 154 -2.41 -31.93 -29.72
CA ARG A 154 -1.75 -32.91 -30.62
C ARG A 154 -0.41 -32.44 -31.17
N HIS A 155 -0.25 -31.13 -31.44
CA HIS A 155 0.86 -30.63 -32.23
C HIS A 155 1.55 -29.50 -31.51
N LEU A 156 2.83 -29.34 -31.77
CA LEU A 156 3.65 -28.20 -31.37
C LEU A 156 3.94 -27.34 -32.61
N PHE A 157 3.73 -26.06 -32.52
CA PHE A 157 3.93 -25.10 -33.60
C PHE A 157 4.96 -24.06 -33.16
N ARG A 158 5.68 -23.54 -34.18
CA ARG A 158 6.62 -22.45 -34.05
C ARG A 158 6.14 -21.25 -34.87
N TYR A 159 6.11 -20.07 -34.25
CA TYR A 159 5.73 -18.81 -34.88
C TYR A 159 6.83 -17.76 -34.67
N ASN A 160 6.87 -16.76 -35.57
CA ASN A 160 7.62 -15.53 -35.35
C ASN A 160 6.73 -14.48 -34.65
N GLU A 161 7.30 -13.33 -34.25
CA GLU A 161 6.61 -12.23 -33.57
C GLU A 161 5.51 -11.55 -34.43
N SER A 162 5.58 -11.70 -35.79
CA SER A 162 4.51 -11.23 -36.67
C SER A 162 3.27 -12.12 -36.70
N GLY A 163 3.36 -13.34 -36.14
CA GLY A 163 2.28 -14.32 -36.09
C GLY A 163 2.29 -15.29 -37.25
N GLU A 164 3.37 -15.34 -38.02
CA GLU A 164 3.51 -16.31 -39.11
C GLU A 164 4.07 -17.63 -38.59
N ARG A 165 3.47 -18.73 -39.02
CA ARG A 165 3.93 -20.07 -38.65
C ARG A 165 5.22 -20.43 -39.39
N THR A 166 6.30 -20.69 -38.64
CA THR A 166 7.60 -21.10 -39.16
C THR A 166 7.90 -22.58 -39.03
N GLY A 167 7.11 -23.32 -38.22
CA GLY A 167 7.31 -24.75 -38.03
C GLY A 167 6.06 -25.48 -37.48
N LYS A 168 6.00 -26.80 -37.74
CA LYS A 168 5.02 -27.72 -37.18
C LYS A 168 5.70 -29.02 -36.81
N TYR A 169 5.58 -29.46 -35.58
CA TYR A 169 6.26 -30.65 -35.06
C TYR A 169 5.24 -31.62 -34.43
N ILE A 170 5.45 -32.89 -34.73
CA ILE A 170 4.66 -33.98 -34.19
C ILE A 170 5.60 -34.79 -33.30
N LEU A 171 5.42 -34.66 -31.98
CA LEU A 171 6.24 -35.39 -31.02
C LEU A 171 5.61 -36.76 -30.75
N LYS A 172 6.39 -37.84 -30.96
CA LYS A 172 5.93 -39.21 -30.71
C LYS A 172 6.75 -39.85 -29.61
N TRP A 173 6.09 -40.35 -28.60
CA TRP A 173 6.68 -41.18 -27.57
C TRP A 173 6.15 -42.61 -27.70
N LYS A 174 7.04 -43.60 -27.84
CA LYS A 174 6.66 -45.00 -28.07
C LYS A 174 5.62 -45.14 -29.22
N GLY A 175 5.76 -44.34 -30.27
CA GLY A 175 4.87 -44.35 -31.46
C GLY A 175 3.55 -43.59 -31.30
N GLN A 176 3.23 -43.05 -30.12
CA GLN A 176 1.99 -42.33 -29.84
C GLN A 176 2.22 -40.79 -29.79
N GLU A 177 1.29 -40.05 -30.36
CA GLU A 177 1.21 -38.59 -30.27
C GLU A 177 0.44 -38.24 -29.02
N ASN A 178 0.97 -37.33 -28.22
CA ASN A 178 0.38 -36.90 -26.96
C ASN A 178 0.48 -35.40 -26.76
N THR A 179 -0.31 -34.88 -25.80
CA THR A 179 -0.32 -33.48 -25.43
C THR A 179 1.01 -33.05 -24.81
N VAL A 180 1.51 -31.88 -25.21
CA VAL A 180 2.65 -31.23 -24.55
C VAL A 180 2.16 -30.60 -23.24
N ASN A 181 2.85 -30.89 -22.14
CA ASN A 181 2.55 -30.36 -20.81
C ASN A 181 3.28 -29.05 -20.52
N SER A 182 4.56 -28.97 -20.85
CA SER A 182 5.32 -27.74 -20.67
C SER A 182 6.38 -27.54 -21.76
N ILE A 183 6.67 -26.30 -22.03
CA ILE A 183 7.78 -25.83 -22.87
C ILE A 183 8.67 -24.97 -21.99
N TYR A 184 9.96 -25.26 -21.98
CA TYR A 184 10.93 -24.59 -21.11
C TYR A 184 12.18 -24.22 -21.88
N GLU A 185 12.63 -22.96 -21.81
CA GLU A 185 13.92 -22.52 -22.34
C GLU A 185 14.91 -22.41 -21.17
N ASP A 186 16.06 -23.08 -21.29
CA ASP A 186 17.15 -23.00 -20.33
C ASP A 186 18.06 -21.80 -20.57
N LYS A 187 18.99 -21.52 -19.63
CA LYS A 187 19.97 -20.42 -19.74
C LYS A 187 20.90 -20.51 -20.96
N LYS A 188 20.96 -21.66 -21.61
CA LYS A 188 21.71 -21.87 -22.85
C LYS A 188 20.87 -21.70 -24.11
N GLN A 189 19.63 -21.20 -23.96
CA GLN A 189 18.65 -21.02 -25.02
C GLN A 189 18.28 -22.35 -25.69
N THR A 190 18.27 -23.44 -24.94
CA THR A 190 17.81 -24.74 -25.37
C THR A 190 16.35 -24.91 -25.00
N VAL A 191 15.53 -25.29 -25.99
CA VAL A 191 14.09 -25.50 -25.75
C VAL A 191 13.84 -26.97 -25.41
N TRP A 192 13.27 -27.15 -24.22
CA TRP A 192 12.87 -28.45 -23.68
C TRP A 192 11.35 -28.59 -23.69
N VAL A 193 10.89 -29.82 -23.94
CA VAL A 193 9.46 -30.10 -23.99
C VAL A 193 9.15 -31.36 -23.20
N THR A 194 8.16 -31.27 -22.29
CA THR A 194 7.59 -32.43 -21.59
C THR A 194 6.26 -32.82 -22.21
N GLN A 195 5.99 -34.13 -22.35
CA GLN A 195 4.79 -34.63 -23.00
C GLN A 195 4.01 -35.56 -22.08
N ALA A 196 2.69 -35.48 -22.12
CA ALA A 196 1.80 -36.41 -21.42
C ALA A 196 2.03 -37.89 -21.89
N LYS A 197 1.79 -38.83 -21.00
CA LYS A 197 2.07 -40.27 -21.18
C LYS A 197 3.52 -40.63 -21.44
N GLY A 198 4.44 -39.74 -21.02
CA GLY A 198 5.88 -39.93 -21.13
C GLY A 198 6.50 -39.18 -22.30
N GLY A 199 7.77 -38.91 -22.19
CA GLY A 199 8.58 -38.23 -23.20
C GLY A 199 9.12 -36.91 -22.72
N LEU A 200 10.45 -36.78 -22.79
CA LEU A 200 11.23 -35.56 -22.63
C LEU A 200 11.98 -35.33 -23.94
N PHE A 201 11.85 -34.14 -24.49
CA PHE A 201 12.39 -33.77 -25.79
C PHE A 201 13.19 -32.49 -25.70
N CYS A 202 14.25 -32.41 -26.52
CA CYS A 202 15.10 -31.25 -26.68
C CYS A 202 15.08 -30.82 -28.15
N TYR A 203 14.92 -29.53 -28.42
CA TYR A 203 14.95 -29.00 -29.76
C TYR A 203 16.38 -28.84 -30.28
N ASP A 204 16.69 -29.47 -31.41
CA ASP A 204 17.94 -29.31 -32.16
C ASP A 204 17.76 -28.23 -33.23
N LYS A 205 18.31 -27.02 -32.97
CA LYS A 205 18.19 -25.88 -33.89
C LYS A 205 18.84 -26.15 -35.27
N VAL A 206 19.86 -27.01 -35.33
CA VAL A 206 20.60 -27.31 -36.58
C VAL A 206 19.78 -28.22 -37.48
N LYS A 207 19.12 -29.22 -36.89
CA LYS A 207 18.30 -30.19 -37.63
C LYS A 207 16.84 -29.77 -37.78
N ASP A 208 16.45 -28.69 -37.16
CA ASP A 208 15.04 -28.27 -37.04
C ASP A 208 14.11 -29.39 -36.61
N SER A 209 14.50 -30.11 -35.54
CA SER A 209 13.81 -31.29 -35.08
C SER A 209 14.00 -31.53 -33.58
N PHE A 210 13.16 -32.36 -32.99
CA PHE A 210 13.24 -32.70 -31.58
C PHE A 210 13.94 -34.03 -31.34
N ILE A 211 14.91 -34.02 -30.41
CA ILE A 211 15.61 -35.22 -29.93
C ILE A 211 14.83 -35.74 -28.74
N SER A 212 14.51 -37.05 -28.76
CA SER A 212 13.81 -37.74 -27.65
C SER A 212 14.83 -38.31 -26.66
N TYR A 213 14.59 -38.11 -25.35
CA TYR A 213 15.38 -38.73 -24.28
C TYR A 213 14.68 -39.99 -23.75
N PRO A 214 15.44 -41.01 -23.32
CA PRO A 214 14.93 -42.31 -22.89
C PRO A 214 14.26 -42.23 -21.49
N TRP A 215 13.06 -41.70 -21.39
CA TRP A 215 12.33 -41.58 -20.14
C TRP A 215 12.03 -42.94 -19.52
N PRO A 216 12.52 -43.25 -18.28
CA PRO A 216 12.52 -44.61 -17.75
C PRO A 216 11.29 -44.94 -16.93
N TYR A 217 10.39 -43.99 -16.68
CA TYR A 217 9.22 -44.16 -15.82
C TYR A 217 7.93 -44.28 -16.62
N ASP A 218 6.94 -44.98 -16.04
CA ASP A 218 5.59 -45.06 -16.60
C ASP A 218 4.81 -43.78 -16.39
N GLU A 219 5.09 -43.09 -15.26
CA GLU A 219 4.48 -41.78 -14.96
C GLU A 219 5.15 -40.70 -15.82
N TYR A 220 4.33 -39.82 -16.37
CA TYR A 220 4.81 -38.82 -17.33
C TYR A 220 5.33 -37.52 -16.69
N PRO A 221 6.29 -36.85 -17.34
CA PRO A 221 6.80 -35.55 -16.89
C PRO A 221 5.76 -34.45 -17.10
N THR A 222 5.62 -33.55 -16.12
CA THR A 222 4.64 -32.45 -16.16
C THR A 222 5.27 -31.09 -16.39
N SER A 223 6.39 -30.80 -15.71
CA SER A 223 7.12 -29.55 -15.81
C SER A 223 8.59 -29.77 -15.49
N MET A 224 9.43 -28.81 -15.83
CA MET A 224 10.87 -28.86 -15.54
C MET A 224 11.43 -27.48 -15.28
N THR A 225 12.56 -27.44 -14.55
CA THR A 225 13.37 -26.25 -14.31
C THR A 225 14.84 -26.63 -14.24
N GLU A 226 15.71 -25.71 -14.62
CA GLU A 226 17.16 -25.83 -14.47
C GLU A 226 17.56 -25.54 -13.02
N ASP A 227 18.55 -26.26 -12.48
CA ASP A 227 19.16 -25.94 -11.19
C ASP A 227 20.10 -24.74 -11.32
N HIS A 228 19.99 -23.77 -10.41
CA HIS A 228 20.79 -22.54 -10.45
C HIS A 228 22.30 -22.78 -10.18
N ASN A 229 22.66 -23.85 -9.44
CA ASN A 229 24.00 -24.08 -8.93
C ASN A 229 24.68 -25.32 -9.50
N THR A 230 23.93 -26.23 -10.12
CA THR A 230 24.45 -27.49 -10.68
C THR A 230 24.04 -27.63 -12.15
N PRO A 231 24.66 -28.55 -12.92
CA PRO A 231 24.30 -28.77 -14.32
C PRO A 231 23.01 -29.62 -14.51
N TYR A 232 22.29 -29.89 -13.45
CA TYR A 232 21.11 -30.73 -13.49
C TYR A 232 19.84 -29.96 -13.80
N TYR A 233 18.80 -30.72 -14.18
CA TYR A 233 17.44 -30.24 -14.29
C TYR A 233 16.54 -31.00 -13.31
N TRP A 234 15.52 -30.35 -12.80
CA TRP A 234 14.51 -30.93 -11.95
C TRP A 234 13.21 -31.10 -12.72
N VAL A 235 12.70 -32.29 -12.79
CA VAL A 235 11.51 -32.65 -13.57
C VAL A 235 10.44 -33.20 -12.63
N THR A 236 9.26 -32.61 -12.64
CA THR A 236 8.08 -33.12 -11.91
C THR A 236 7.34 -34.17 -12.72
N THR A 237 6.68 -35.08 -12.01
CA THR A 237 5.92 -36.17 -12.63
C THR A 237 4.48 -36.27 -12.11
N TRP A 238 3.65 -36.89 -12.90
CA TRP A 238 2.28 -37.21 -12.52
C TRP A 238 2.23 -38.59 -11.82
N GLY A 239 2.58 -38.61 -10.52
CA GLY A 239 2.42 -39.79 -9.70
C GLY A 239 3.71 -40.43 -9.16
N LYS A 240 4.91 -40.02 -9.61
CA LYS A 240 6.18 -40.60 -9.18
C LYS A 240 6.95 -39.69 -8.19
N GLY A 241 6.87 -38.41 -8.35
CA GLY A 241 7.66 -37.44 -7.56
C GLY A 241 8.52 -36.54 -8.44
N ILE A 242 9.69 -36.14 -7.93
CA ILE A 242 10.63 -35.26 -8.62
C ILE A 242 11.79 -36.11 -9.16
N VAL A 243 12.20 -35.87 -10.39
CA VAL A 243 13.31 -36.56 -11.04
C VAL A 243 14.42 -35.57 -11.30
N ARG A 244 15.66 -35.91 -10.84
CA ARG A 244 16.86 -35.19 -11.25
C ARG A 244 17.24 -35.69 -12.63
N PHE A 245 17.49 -34.80 -13.57
CA PHE A 245 17.86 -35.13 -14.95
C PHE A 245 19.24 -34.54 -15.30
N ASP A 246 20.14 -35.41 -15.78
CA ASP A 246 21.44 -35.02 -16.31
C ASP A 246 21.51 -35.33 -17.82
N PRO A 247 21.37 -34.35 -18.70
CA PRO A 247 21.40 -34.57 -20.15
C PRO A 247 22.75 -34.99 -20.70
N LYS A 248 23.82 -34.89 -19.91
CA LYS A 248 25.19 -35.27 -20.33
C LYS A 248 25.54 -36.73 -20.03
N ALA A 249 24.78 -37.38 -19.14
CA ALA A 249 25.00 -38.76 -18.80
C ALA A 249 24.65 -39.68 -19.98
N GLN A 250 25.52 -40.64 -20.25
CA GLN A 250 25.28 -41.62 -21.34
C GLN A 250 24.40 -42.80 -20.91
N ASP A 251 24.41 -43.10 -19.63
CA ASP A 251 23.67 -44.19 -19.03
C ASP A 251 22.33 -43.68 -18.46
N THR A 252 21.24 -44.38 -18.83
CA THR A 252 19.90 -43.98 -18.38
C THR A 252 19.73 -43.94 -16.86
N ASP A 253 20.38 -44.87 -16.12
CA ASP A 253 20.33 -44.93 -14.67
C ASP A 253 21.08 -43.76 -14.00
N LYS A 254 22.13 -43.23 -14.67
CA LYS A 254 22.84 -42.03 -14.23
C LYS A 254 22.15 -40.73 -14.69
N MET A 255 21.46 -40.82 -15.83
CA MET A 255 20.75 -39.69 -16.43
C MET A 255 19.53 -39.26 -15.58
N PHE A 256 18.81 -40.22 -15.02
CA PHE A 256 17.57 -39.97 -14.27
C PHE A 256 17.69 -40.48 -12.82
N GLY A 257 17.76 -39.59 -11.86
CA GLY A 257 17.75 -39.85 -10.42
C GLY A 257 16.42 -39.51 -9.77
N LEU A 258 15.62 -40.53 -9.35
CA LEU A 258 14.39 -40.32 -8.67
C LEU A 258 14.63 -39.78 -7.26
N GLN A 259 13.98 -38.67 -6.92
CA GLN A 259 13.87 -38.12 -5.58
C GLN A 259 12.46 -38.40 -5.05
N THR A 260 12.36 -39.24 -4.05
CA THR A 260 11.05 -39.62 -3.49
C THR A 260 10.43 -38.50 -2.67
N VAL A 261 9.28 -38.01 -3.09
CA VAL A 261 8.41 -37.17 -2.28
C VAL A 261 7.67 -38.08 -1.29
N ASP A 262 7.97 -37.95 -0.01
CA ASP A 262 7.33 -38.64 1.13
C ASP A 262 6.64 -40.00 0.85
N ASN A 263 7.32 -41.08 1.15
CA ASN A 263 6.74 -42.43 1.16
C ASN A 263 5.68 -42.63 2.28
N ALA A 264 5.46 -41.65 3.15
CA ALA A 264 4.64 -41.75 4.35
C ALA A 264 3.19 -41.32 4.17
N SER A 265 2.85 -40.58 3.11
CA SER A 265 1.45 -40.21 2.89
C SER A 265 0.72 -41.28 2.08
N SER A 266 -0.36 -41.83 2.63
CA SER A 266 -1.32 -42.66 1.93
C SER A 266 -2.10 -41.90 0.83
N ASN A 267 -1.86 -40.59 0.68
CA ASN A 267 -2.52 -39.73 -0.25
C ASN A 267 -1.87 -39.79 -1.64
N SER A 268 -2.56 -40.39 -2.61
CA SER A 268 -2.13 -40.46 -4.01
C SER A 268 -1.98 -39.09 -4.67
N ASP A 269 -2.68 -38.06 -4.18
CA ASP A 269 -2.71 -36.72 -4.77
C ASP A 269 -1.41 -35.94 -4.50
N ALA A 270 -0.74 -36.21 -3.39
CA ALA A 270 0.59 -35.65 -3.08
C ALA A 270 1.67 -35.99 -4.12
N ARG A 271 1.46 -37.01 -4.94
CA ARG A 271 2.39 -37.44 -5.99
C ARG A 271 2.05 -36.88 -7.38
N LYS A 272 0.89 -36.26 -7.55
CA LYS A 272 0.47 -35.64 -8.81
C LYS A 272 0.99 -34.21 -8.85
N LEU A 273 2.21 -34.05 -9.33
CA LEU A 273 2.92 -32.76 -9.35
C LEU A 273 2.62 -32.04 -10.67
N HIS A 274 2.31 -30.73 -10.60
CA HIS A 274 1.90 -29.94 -11.74
C HIS A 274 3.01 -29.07 -12.32
N HIS A 275 3.62 -28.22 -11.48
CA HIS A 275 4.59 -27.24 -11.91
C HIS A 275 5.73 -27.12 -10.92
N ILE A 276 6.94 -26.77 -11.41
CA ILE A 276 8.14 -26.60 -10.60
C ILE A 276 8.90 -25.33 -10.99
N ILE A 277 9.40 -24.61 -10.00
CA ILE A 277 10.36 -23.52 -10.18
C ILE A 277 11.41 -23.57 -9.08
N GLN A 278 12.57 -22.95 -9.32
CA GLN A 278 13.54 -22.63 -8.29
C GLN A 278 13.50 -21.14 -7.98
N ASP A 279 13.29 -20.74 -6.70
CA ASP A 279 13.25 -19.33 -6.33
C ASP A 279 14.66 -18.70 -6.32
N SER A 280 14.72 -17.40 -6.58
CA SER A 280 15.98 -16.64 -6.60
C SER A 280 16.44 -16.18 -5.20
N VAL A 281 15.56 -16.22 -4.20
CA VAL A 281 15.80 -15.67 -2.86
C VAL A 281 16.48 -16.68 -1.94
N LYS A 282 15.92 -17.89 -1.87
CA LYS A 282 16.42 -18.99 -1.03
C LYS A 282 17.06 -20.12 -1.83
N GLY A 283 16.79 -20.16 -3.14
CA GLY A 283 17.21 -21.26 -4.00
C GLY A 283 16.46 -22.56 -3.76
N TYR A 284 15.28 -22.51 -3.13
CA TYR A 284 14.45 -23.68 -2.90
C TYR A 284 13.71 -24.07 -4.18
N LEU A 285 13.48 -25.36 -4.36
CA LEU A 285 12.56 -25.87 -5.36
C LEU A 285 11.13 -25.83 -4.81
N TRP A 286 10.26 -25.15 -5.53
CA TRP A 286 8.83 -25.04 -5.21
C TRP A 286 8.02 -25.85 -6.20
N VAL A 287 7.11 -26.67 -5.68
CA VAL A 287 6.35 -27.61 -6.48
C VAL A 287 4.89 -27.55 -6.12
N THR A 288 4.06 -27.25 -7.11
CA THR A 288 2.59 -27.33 -6.97
C THR A 288 2.14 -28.77 -7.21
N ALA A 289 1.18 -29.22 -6.39
CA ALA A 289 0.60 -30.56 -6.49
C ALA A 289 -0.93 -30.52 -6.41
N ALA A 290 -1.56 -31.68 -6.65
CA ALA A 290 -2.99 -31.80 -6.58
C ALA A 290 -3.58 -31.65 -5.16
N ASP A 291 -2.75 -31.71 -4.13
CA ASP A 291 -3.18 -31.56 -2.72
C ASP A 291 -2.61 -30.34 -2.02
N ASN A 292 -1.38 -29.90 -2.35
CA ASN A 292 -0.73 -28.80 -1.64
C ASN A 292 0.46 -28.23 -2.42
N LEU A 293 1.15 -27.24 -1.80
CA LEU A 293 2.44 -26.70 -2.22
C LEU A 293 3.55 -27.37 -1.40
N TYR A 294 4.62 -27.75 -2.09
CA TYR A 294 5.82 -28.33 -1.48
C TYR A 294 7.04 -27.46 -1.78
N ALA A 295 7.96 -27.39 -0.82
CA ALA A 295 9.27 -26.77 -1.00
C ALA A 295 10.40 -27.71 -0.58
N TYR A 296 11.49 -27.67 -1.33
CA TYR A 296 12.66 -28.51 -1.08
C TYR A 296 13.93 -27.68 -1.13
N LYS A 297 14.80 -27.90 -0.16
CA LYS A 297 16.16 -27.38 -0.18
C LYS A 297 17.05 -28.37 -0.93
N ILE A 298 17.82 -27.88 -1.90
CA ILE A 298 18.79 -28.69 -2.61
C ILE A 298 20.05 -28.80 -1.74
N THR A 299 20.49 -30.01 -1.47
CA THR A 299 21.68 -30.29 -0.70
C THR A 299 22.92 -30.34 -1.59
N ALA A 300 24.13 -30.35 -1.01
CA ALA A 300 25.41 -30.34 -1.76
C ALA A 300 25.61 -31.58 -2.65
N ASP A 301 25.00 -32.72 -2.32
CA ASP A 301 24.99 -33.96 -3.10
C ASP A 301 23.83 -34.01 -4.12
N ALA A 302 23.14 -32.89 -4.34
CA ALA A 302 21.99 -32.79 -5.21
C ALA A 302 20.84 -33.74 -4.86
N SER A 303 20.64 -33.97 -3.54
CA SER A 303 19.42 -34.54 -2.99
C SER A 303 18.46 -33.45 -2.51
N LEU A 304 17.22 -33.82 -2.18
CA LEU A 304 16.16 -32.87 -1.80
C LEU A 304 15.75 -33.05 -0.34
N ASP A 305 15.94 -32.03 0.47
CA ASP A 305 15.42 -31.95 1.84
C ASP A 305 14.13 -31.16 1.86
N LYS A 306 13.05 -31.80 2.35
CA LYS A 306 11.73 -31.18 2.42
C LYS A 306 11.69 -30.05 3.46
N VAL A 307 11.17 -28.90 3.07
CA VAL A 307 10.90 -27.76 3.94
C VAL A 307 9.53 -27.94 4.59
N ASP A 308 9.44 -27.80 5.91
CA ASP A 308 8.18 -27.88 6.64
C ASP A 308 7.36 -26.60 6.47
N LEU A 309 6.29 -26.68 5.68
CA LEU A 309 5.35 -25.58 5.44
C LEU A 309 4.03 -25.71 6.24
N SER A 310 3.90 -26.71 7.12
CA SER A 310 2.64 -27.04 7.80
C SER A 310 2.06 -25.90 8.64
N ARG A 311 2.90 -25.00 9.11
CA ARG A 311 2.48 -23.81 9.87
C ARG A 311 2.09 -22.62 9.00
N LEU A 312 2.54 -22.59 7.75
CA LEU A 312 2.27 -21.53 6.78
C LEU A 312 1.03 -21.83 5.96
N LEU A 313 0.80 -23.08 5.62
CA LEU A 313 -0.24 -23.53 4.72
C LEU A 313 -1.25 -24.40 5.47
N SER A 314 -2.53 -24.05 5.38
CA SER A 314 -3.61 -24.91 5.88
C SER A 314 -3.72 -26.18 5.03
N ALA A 315 -4.17 -27.26 5.66
CA ALA A 315 -4.36 -28.55 4.98
C ALA A 315 -5.50 -28.56 3.92
N ASP A 316 -6.31 -27.51 3.86
CA ASP A 316 -7.51 -27.43 3.00
C ASP A 316 -7.23 -26.91 1.58
N ARG A 317 -5.98 -26.62 1.25
CA ARG A 317 -5.59 -26.11 -0.07
C ARG A 317 -5.44 -27.25 -1.06
N LYS A 318 -6.35 -27.34 -2.05
CA LYS A 318 -6.40 -28.42 -3.04
C LYS A 318 -6.21 -27.87 -4.44
N ILE A 319 -5.55 -28.67 -5.29
CA ILE A 319 -5.39 -28.49 -6.74
C ILE A 319 -4.72 -27.15 -7.09
N LEU A 320 -3.44 -27.06 -6.78
CA LEU A 320 -2.58 -25.96 -7.21
C LEU A 320 -2.05 -26.24 -8.62
N THR A 321 -2.17 -25.25 -9.50
CA THR A 321 -1.88 -25.42 -10.93
C THR A 321 -0.52 -24.91 -11.34
N LYS A 322 -0.23 -23.62 -11.07
CA LYS A 322 1.04 -22.99 -11.46
C LYS A 322 1.64 -22.17 -10.32
N ILE A 323 2.93 -21.93 -10.43
CA ILE A 323 3.71 -21.05 -9.55
C ILE A 323 4.61 -20.18 -10.41
N LEU A 324 4.71 -18.91 -10.04
CA LEU A 324 5.53 -17.89 -10.67
C LEU A 324 6.34 -17.17 -9.60
N SER A 325 7.61 -16.89 -9.87
CA SER A 325 8.41 -15.93 -9.09
C SER A 325 8.34 -14.58 -9.78
N ASP A 326 7.86 -13.54 -9.07
CA ASP A 326 7.82 -12.19 -9.61
C ASP A 326 9.20 -11.51 -9.58
N GLN A 327 9.32 -10.34 -10.18
CA GLN A 327 10.56 -9.56 -10.23
C GLN A 327 11.06 -9.15 -8.83
N SER A 328 10.19 -9.09 -7.84
CA SER A 328 10.52 -8.82 -6.43
C SER A 328 10.90 -10.08 -5.64
N GLY A 329 10.83 -11.25 -6.25
CA GLY A 329 11.11 -12.55 -5.64
C GLY A 329 9.97 -13.17 -4.86
N ASN A 330 8.74 -12.59 -4.89
CA ASN A 330 7.57 -13.23 -4.30
C ASN A 330 7.10 -14.38 -5.18
N LEU A 331 6.51 -15.39 -4.55
CA LEU A 331 5.99 -16.58 -5.23
C LEU A 331 4.46 -16.50 -5.34
N TRP A 332 3.97 -16.38 -6.56
CA TRP A 332 2.55 -16.36 -6.87
C TRP A 332 2.08 -17.77 -7.22
N VAL A 333 1.13 -18.28 -6.46
CA VAL A 333 0.61 -19.64 -6.61
C VAL A 333 -0.84 -19.58 -7.04
N THR A 334 -1.17 -20.22 -8.15
CA THR A 334 -2.54 -20.33 -8.66
C THR A 334 -3.12 -21.70 -8.44
N GLY A 335 -4.44 -21.75 -8.32
CA GLY A 335 -5.19 -22.99 -8.16
C GLY A 335 -6.69 -22.74 -8.30
N TYR A 336 -7.46 -23.82 -8.18
CA TYR A 336 -8.93 -23.71 -8.14
C TYR A 336 -9.37 -23.13 -6.79
N TYR A 337 -10.37 -22.26 -6.82
CA TYR A 337 -10.87 -21.55 -5.64
C TYR A 337 -11.09 -22.48 -4.43
N PRO A 338 -10.64 -22.10 -3.21
CA PRO A 338 -10.05 -20.82 -2.77
C PRO A 338 -8.51 -20.81 -2.74
N SER A 339 -7.85 -21.54 -3.59
CA SER A 339 -6.44 -21.98 -3.43
C SER A 339 -5.35 -21.04 -3.97
N SER A 340 -5.67 -19.87 -4.53
CA SER A 340 -4.63 -18.93 -5.02
C SER A 340 -4.12 -18.02 -3.91
N PHE A 341 -2.79 -17.84 -3.84
CA PHE A 341 -2.13 -17.07 -2.77
C PHE A 341 -0.71 -16.65 -3.17
N ILE A 342 -0.07 -15.83 -2.35
CA ILE A 342 1.30 -15.37 -2.54
C ILE A 342 2.14 -15.77 -1.33
N ILE A 343 3.39 -16.16 -1.57
CA ILE A 343 4.41 -16.32 -0.54
C ILE A 343 5.42 -15.19 -0.71
N SER A 344 5.60 -14.38 0.33
CA SER A 344 6.61 -13.34 0.40
C SER A 344 7.70 -13.74 1.39
N PHE A 345 8.95 -13.49 1.02
CA PHE A 345 10.08 -13.71 1.91
C PHE A 345 10.30 -12.50 2.80
N LEU A 346 10.39 -12.73 4.10
CA LEU A 346 10.66 -11.69 5.07
C LEU A 346 12.14 -11.33 5.09
N PRO A 347 12.49 -10.05 5.17
CA PRO A 347 13.89 -9.63 5.29
C PRO A 347 14.49 -10.05 6.62
N ASN A 348 13.67 -10.19 7.65
CA ASN A 348 14.04 -10.63 8.98
C ASN A 348 13.15 -11.78 9.44
N GLU A 349 13.74 -12.69 10.22
CA GLU A 349 13.01 -13.78 10.84
C GLU A 349 11.98 -13.22 11.84
N VAL A 350 10.78 -13.78 11.83
CA VAL A 350 9.68 -13.38 12.72
C VAL A 350 9.18 -14.61 13.46
N LEU A 351 8.99 -14.47 14.75
CA LEU A 351 8.47 -15.52 15.60
C LEU A 351 7.08 -15.11 16.10
N PRO A 352 5.99 -15.54 15.47
CA PRO A 352 4.68 -15.35 16.06
C PRO A 352 4.51 -16.27 17.27
N LEU A 353 4.25 -15.66 18.41
CA LEU A 353 3.87 -16.36 19.63
C LEU A 353 2.38 -16.17 19.78
N PHE A 354 1.66 -17.24 20.13
CA PHE A 354 0.26 -17.08 20.51
C PHE A 354 -0.79 -17.00 19.39
N MET A 355 -0.60 -17.75 18.32
CA MET A 355 -1.59 -17.80 17.23
C MET A 355 -2.93 -18.46 17.63
N GLU A 356 -2.93 -19.37 18.58
CA GLU A 356 -4.19 -19.96 19.09
C GLU A 356 -5.05 -18.99 19.89
N GLY A 357 -4.46 -17.94 20.47
CA GLY A 357 -5.19 -16.87 21.12
C GLY A 357 -6.15 -16.11 20.20
N VAL A 358 -5.84 -16.04 18.92
CA VAL A 358 -6.73 -15.47 17.89
C VAL A 358 -8.02 -16.28 17.76
N LYS A 359 -7.92 -17.60 17.84
CA LYS A 359 -9.08 -18.51 17.80
C LYS A 359 -9.97 -18.44 19.04
N GLN A 360 -9.41 -18.03 20.18
CA GLN A 360 -10.11 -18.01 21.47
C GLN A 360 -10.67 -16.66 21.89
N ASN A 361 -10.63 -15.63 21.04
CA ASN A 361 -11.11 -14.27 21.33
C ASN A 361 -10.51 -13.66 22.65
N LEU A 362 -9.22 -13.87 22.88
CA LEU A 362 -8.54 -13.50 24.14
C LEU A 362 -8.39 -11.97 24.36
N GLY A 363 -8.83 -11.14 23.43
CA GLY A 363 -8.79 -9.69 23.57
C GLY A 363 -7.38 -9.11 23.35
N VAL A 364 -7.18 -7.88 23.82
CA VAL A 364 -5.95 -7.12 23.59
C VAL A 364 -4.86 -7.54 24.59
N ILE A 365 -3.71 -7.99 24.08
CA ILE A 365 -2.53 -8.31 24.89
C ILE A 365 -1.71 -7.04 25.07
N ALA A 366 -1.73 -6.51 26.28
CA ALA A 366 -0.88 -5.38 26.65
C ALA A 366 0.40 -5.91 27.30
N SER A 367 1.54 -5.52 26.80
CA SER A 367 2.86 -5.73 27.38
C SER A 367 3.30 -7.20 27.53
N PRO A 368 3.83 -7.83 26.47
CA PRO A 368 4.56 -9.07 26.62
C PRO A 368 5.90 -8.77 27.31
N MET A 369 6.21 -9.47 28.38
CA MET A 369 7.48 -9.36 29.07
C MET A 369 8.06 -10.73 29.38
N GLN A 370 9.30 -10.98 29.02
CA GLN A 370 9.96 -12.22 29.35
C GLN A 370 10.25 -12.31 30.85
N PHE A 371 9.89 -13.42 31.43
CA PHE A 371 9.74 -13.61 32.86
C PHE A 371 10.97 -14.21 33.53
N SER A 372 11.68 -15.14 32.88
CA SER A 372 12.83 -15.82 33.44
C SER A 372 13.85 -16.17 32.35
N GLN A 373 15.13 -16.02 32.63
CA GLN A 373 16.20 -16.48 31.72
C GLN A 373 16.27 -18.01 31.58
N GLU A 374 15.85 -18.76 32.65
CA GLU A 374 15.93 -20.22 32.64
C GLU A 374 14.78 -20.92 31.93
N LYS A 375 13.60 -20.30 31.84
CA LYS A 375 12.36 -20.96 31.39
C LYS A 375 11.64 -20.28 30.26
N ASN A 376 12.16 -19.31 29.53
CA ASN A 376 11.54 -18.67 28.36
C ASN A 376 10.02 -18.35 28.47
N TYR A 377 9.48 -18.11 29.67
CA TYR A 377 8.11 -17.72 29.87
C TYR A 377 7.92 -16.23 29.61
N TYR A 378 6.73 -15.84 29.11
CA TYR A 378 6.33 -14.45 28.95
C TYR A 378 5.23 -14.10 29.93
N TRP A 379 5.38 -12.97 30.64
CA TRP A 379 4.28 -12.35 31.33
C TRP A 379 3.38 -11.64 30.32
N ILE A 380 2.08 -11.92 30.36
CA ILE A 380 1.12 -11.32 29.48
C ILE A 380 0.05 -10.66 30.33
N ARG A 381 -0.12 -9.34 30.15
CA ARG A 381 -1.25 -8.63 30.68
C ARG A 381 -2.37 -8.62 29.67
N GLN A 382 -3.52 -9.11 30.08
CA GLN A 382 -4.75 -8.98 29.30
C GLN A 382 -5.64 -7.93 29.97
N LYS A 383 -5.97 -6.86 29.23
CA LYS A 383 -6.78 -5.75 29.75
C LYS A 383 -8.13 -6.27 30.27
N LYS A 384 -8.47 -5.95 31.52
CA LYS A 384 -9.68 -6.40 32.24
C LYS A 384 -9.74 -7.89 32.65
N LEU A 385 -8.77 -8.71 32.31
CA LEU A 385 -8.82 -10.16 32.63
C LEU A 385 -7.74 -10.62 33.60
N GLY A 386 -6.58 -9.98 33.62
CA GLY A 386 -5.54 -10.27 34.61
C GLY A 386 -4.15 -10.50 34.07
N LEU A 387 -3.33 -11.17 34.85
CA LEU A 387 -1.95 -11.52 34.53
C LEU A 387 -1.84 -13.01 34.20
N TYR A 388 -1.18 -13.32 33.10
CA TYR A 388 -0.98 -14.66 32.59
C TYR A 388 0.52 -14.94 32.41
N ALA A 389 0.90 -16.22 32.55
CA ALA A 389 2.19 -16.74 32.15
C ALA A 389 2.01 -17.56 30.86
N TYR A 390 2.75 -17.23 29.82
CA TYR A 390 2.77 -17.94 28.54
C TYR A 390 4.05 -18.76 28.39
N ASP A 391 3.90 -20.04 28.11
CA ASP A 391 4.97 -20.98 27.78
C ASP A 391 5.03 -21.14 26.25
N PRO A 392 6.00 -20.53 25.55
CA PRO A 392 6.10 -20.62 24.09
C PRO A 392 6.52 -22.02 23.59
N GLN A 393 7.11 -22.87 24.47
CA GLN A 393 7.52 -24.21 24.10
C GLN A 393 6.31 -25.17 24.01
N ARG A 394 5.31 -24.93 24.84
CA ARG A 394 4.09 -25.74 24.91
C ARG A 394 2.89 -25.05 24.27
N ASP A 395 3.08 -23.83 23.78
CA ASP A 395 2.00 -22.95 23.32
C ASP A 395 0.82 -22.91 24.30
N ARG A 396 1.15 -22.75 25.58
CA ARG A 396 0.16 -22.82 26.66
C ARG A 396 0.19 -21.57 27.52
N MET A 397 -0.99 -21.03 27.79
CA MET A 397 -1.21 -19.91 28.69
C MET A 397 -1.78 -20.41 30.03
N SER A 398 -1.23 -19.90 31.11
CA SER A 398 -1.69 -20.19 32.49
C SER A 398 -2.10 -18.88 33.17
N VAL A 399 -3.26 -18.88 33.83
CA VAL A 399 -3.70 -17.74 34.64
C VAL A 399 -2.83 -17.66 35.89
N VAL A 400 -2.14 -16.54 36.09
CA VAL A 400 -1.34 -16.30 37.28
C VAL A 400 -2.15 -15.52 38.30
N LYS A 401 -2.90 -14.51 37.87
CA LYS A 401 -3.75 -13.70 38.75
C LYS A 401 -4.94 -13.14 37.97
N ASN A 402 -6.10 -13.39 38.50
CA ASN A 402 -7.39 -12.94 37.98
C ASN A 402 -7.86 -11.77 38.85
N ASP A 403 -7.42 -10.54 38.55
CA ASP A 403 -7.77 -9.37 39.35
C ASP A 403 -8.02 -8.14 38.43
N ARG A 404 -9.24 -7.65 38.46
CA ARG A 404 -9.72 -6.55 37.62
C ARG A 404 -9.29 -5.16 38.12
N GLU A 405 -8.84 -5.04 39.35
CA GLU A 405 -8.56 -3.77 40.02
C GLU A 405 -7.07 -3.40 40.06
N LEU A 406 -6.20 -4.26 39.59
CA LEU A 406 -4.77 -4.04 39.63
C LEU A 406 -4.24 -3.21 38.47
N SER A 407 -3.44 -2.21 38.77
CA SER A 407 -2.60 -1.52 37.78
C SER A 407 -1.24 -2.21 37.73
N PHE A 408 -0.91 -2.81 36.60
CA PHE A 408 0.38 -3.45 36.39
C PHE A 408 1.32 -2.50 35.71
N PHE A 409 2.52 -2.35 36.26
CA PHE A 409 3.63 -1.68 35.60
C PHE A 409 4.65 -2.76 35.28
N PHE A 410 4.94 -2.90 34.00
CA PHE A 410 5.90 -3.87 33.49
C PHE A 410 7.32 -3.32 33.64
N GLU A 411 7.67 -2.97 34.85
CA GLU A 411 9.02 -2.62 35.22
C GLU A 411 9.67 -3.80 35.93
N ARG A 412 10.88 -4.15 35.55
CA ARG A 412 11.63 -5.24 36.16
C ARG A 412 12.47 -4.73 37.30
N PRO A 413 12.48 -5.46 38.43
CA PRO A 413 13.45 -5.17 39.48
C PRO A 413 14.88 -5.35 38.99
N SER A 414 15.82 -4.69 39.66
CA SER A 414 17.27 -4.77 39.38
C SER A 414 17.83 -6.17 39.47
N ASP A 415 17.25 -7.05 40.29
CA ASP A 415 17.62 -8.47 40.41
C ASP A 415 17.08 -9.37 39.30
N ARG A 416 16.40 -8.81 38.30
CA ARG A 416 15.81 -9.47 37.14
C ARG A 416 14.76 -10.54 37.46
N GLU A 417 14.37 -10.74 38.71
CA GLU A 417 13.29 -11.62 39.11
C GLU A 417 12.03 -10.84 39.52
N GLY A 418 10.90 -11.14 38.92
CA GLY A 418 9.62 -10.60 39.30
C GLY A 418 9.11 -9.42 38.46
N LEU A 419 8.04 -8.78 38.94
CA LEU A 419 7.31 -7.72 38.29
C LEU A 419 6.73 -6.77 39.35
N TYR A 420 6.86 -5.46 39.15
CA TYR A 420 6.21 -4.48 39.97
C TYR A 420 4.74 -4.33 39.60
N MET A 421 3.91 -4.25 40.61
CA MET A 421 2.46 -4.06 40.54
C MET A 421 2.04 -2.97 41.53
N VAL A 422 1.00 -2.24 41.17
CA VAL A 422 0.38 -1.26 42.10
C VAL A 422 -1.00 -1.77 42.54
N ARG A 423 -1.21 -1.77 43.82
CA ARG A 423 -2.52 -1.98 44.45
C ARG A 423 -2.81 -0.78 45.34
N ASP A 424 -3.85 -0.03 45.02
CA ASP A 424 -4.20 1.22 45.72
C ASP A 424 -3.02 2.22 45.74
N HIS A 425 -2.41 2.39 46.92
CA HIS A 425 -1.28 3.28 47.16
C HIS A 425 0.04 2.55 47.39
N SER A 426 0.06 1.24 47.19
CA SER A 426 1.23 0.40 47.50
C SER A 426 1.84 -0.18 46.22
N VAL A 427 3.17 -0.14 46.17
CA VAL A 427 3.93 -0.86 45.20
C VAL A 427 4.25 -2.26 45.72
N ILE A 428 3.90 -3.26 44.95
CA ILE A 428 4.04 -4.68 45.33
C ILE A 428 4.97 -5.34 44.32
N LEU A 429 5.90 -6.16 44.80
CA LEU A 429 6.73 -7.02 43.95
C LEU A 429 6.11 -8.41 43.89
N ILE A 430 5.83 -8.86 42.67
CA ILE A 430 5.35 -10.21 42.38
C ILE A 430 6.53 -11.04 41.87
N ARG A 431 6.72 -12.23 42.49
CA ARG A 431 7.66 -13.26 42.03
C ARG A 431 6.93 -14.58 41.83
N TYR A 432 7.30 -15.30 40.80
CA TYR A 432 6.71 -16.61 40.51
C TYR A 432 7.80 -17.68 40.57
N LYS A 433 7.76 -18.47 41.61
CA LYS A 433 8.71 -19.59 41.84
C LYS A 433 7.93 -20.88 42.10
N GLU A 434 8.40 -21.99 41.54
CA GLU A 434 7.83 -23.33 41.76
C GLU A 434 6.30 -23.40 41.56
N ASN A 435 5.79 -22.75 40.51
CA ASN A 435 4.35 -22.66 40.23
C ASN A 435 3.51 -21.95 41.34
N ARG A 436 4.15 -21.15 42.19
CA ARG A 436 3.50 -20.33 43.18
C ARG A 436 3.82 -18.84 43.02
N LEU A 437 2.83 -18.03 43.28
CA LEU A 437 2.94 -16.57 43.28
C LEU A 437 3.31 -16.08 44.69
N PHE A 438 4.39 -15.30 44.77
CA PHE A 438 4.81 -14.63 46.01
C PHE A 438 4.62 -13.12 45.82
N GLU A 439 3.91 -12.51 46.75
CA GLU A 439 3.69 -11.05 46.80
C GLU A 439 4.42 -10.46 47.99
N SER A 440 5.13 -9.34 47.79
CA SER A 440 5.72 -8.57 48.88
C SER A 440 5.49 -7.08 48.64
N ILE A 441 5.06 -6.36 49.69
CA ILE A 441 4.92 -4.89 49.62
C ILE A 441 6.31 -4.28 49.63
N VAL A 442 6.63 -3.48 48.67
CA VAL A 442 7.90 -2.74 48.54
C VAL A 442 7.81 -1.44 49.29
N CYS A 443 6.80 -0.65 49.04
CA CYS A 443 6.54 0.60 49.72
C CYS A 443 5.08 1.02 49.59
N THR A 444 4.63 1.87 50.51
CA THR A 444 3.33 2.54 50.44
C THR A 444 3.55 4.05 50.30
N ILE A 445 2.85 4.67 49.35
CA ILE A 445 3.02 6.07 49.00
C ILE A 445 1.95 6.92 49.66
N PRO A 446 2.33 8.02 50.38
CA PRO A 446 1.38 8.92 51.02
C PRO A 446 0.75 9.86 50.00
N ILE A 447 -0.23 9.36 49.26
CA ILE A 447 -0.90 10.12 48.19
C ILE A 447 -2.25 10.66 48.66
N LYS A 448 -2.66 11.82 48.12
CA LYS A 448 -3.93 12.51 48.46
C LYS A 448 -5.13 11.78 47.86
N GLN A 449 -6.32 12.07 48.37
CA GLN A 449 -7.56 11.54 47.77
C GLN A 449 -7.67 11.93 46.28
N GLY A 450 -7.89 10.94 45.43
CA GLY A 450 -7.96 11.16 43.94
C GLY A 450 -6.62 11.07 43.20
N GLU A 451 -5.51 11.08 43.92
CA GLU A 451 -4.18 10.87 43.34
C GLU A 451 -3.94 9.39 43.05
N ARG A 452 -3.25 9.08 41.95
CA ARG A 452 -2.95 7.69 41.53
C ARG A 452 -1.50 7.57 41.06
N ILE A 453 -0.89 6.43 41.30
CA ILE A 453 0.41 6.07 40.75
C ILE A 453 0.22 5.82 39.24
N ARG A 454 1.04 6.49 38.41
CA ARG A 454 0.95 6.49 36.96
C ARG A 454 2.13 5.85 36.26
N ALA A 455 3.33 5.97 36.82
CA ALA A 455 4.56 5.42 36.26
C ALA A 455 5.48 4.90 37.37
N LEU A 456 6.21 3.84 37.06
CA LEU A 456 7.28 3.27 37.88
C LEU A 456 8.52 3.07 37.06
N HIS A 457 9.69 3.31 37.66
CA HIS A 457 10.97 3.02 37.03
C HIS A 457 12.03 2.64 38.07
N ASP A 458 12.67 1.48 37.90
CA ASP A 458 13.83 1.02 38.66
C ASP A 458 15.10 1.50 37.96
N ASP A 459 15.86 2.41 38.60
CA ASP A 459 17.06 3.02 38.00
C ASP A 459 18.28 2.08 38.00
N ARG A 460 18.12 0.84 38.44
CA ARG A 460 19.16 -0.20 38.62
C ARG A 460 20.33 0.24 39.51
N ARG A 461 20.18 1.35 40.21
CA ARG A 461 21.14 1.93 41.16
C ARG A 461 20.60 1.89 42.61
N GLY A 462 19.53 1.13 42.83
CA GLY A 462 18.92 0.93 44.12
C GLY A 462 17.83 1.94 44.47
N ASN A 463 17.31 2.68 43.49
CA ASN A 463 16.16 3.54 43.68
C ASN A 463 15.00 3.12 42.79
N LEU A 464 13.80 3.12 43.35
CA LEU A 464 12.55 3.01 42.61
C LEU A 464 11.93 4.41 42.51
N TRP A 465 11.75 4.87 41.23
CA TRP A 465 11.11 6.14 40.95
C TRP A 465 9.63 5.91 40.70
N ILE A 466 8.77 6.73 41.35
CA ILE A 466 7.34 6.57 41.34
C ILE A 466 6.69 7.88 40.96
N GLY A 467 6.09 7.87 39.78
CA GLY A 467 5.35 9.01 39.23
C GLY A 467 3.86 8.89 39.56
N THR A 468 3.28 9.95 40.08
CA THR A 468 1.85 10.02 40.35
C THR A 468 1.14 11.05 39.48
N THR A 469 -0.11 11.33 39.79
CA THR A 469 -0.89 12.39 39.15
C THR A 469 -0.28 13.79 39.39
N TYR A 470 0.46 13.97 40.49
CA TYR A 470 0.99 15.29 40.88
C TYR A 470 2.45 15.30 41.29
N HIS A 471 2.99 14.16 41.78
CA HIS A 471 4.29 14.12 42.44
C HIS A 471 5.22 13.09 41.79
N LEU A 472 6.52 13.35 41.88
CA LEU A 472 7.58 12.40 41.65
C LEU A 472 8.24 12.01 42.96
N PHE A 473 8.15 10.71 43.32
CA PHE A 473 8.79 10.15 44.49
C PHE A 473 10.01 9.30 44.12
N ARG A 474 11.00 9.27 45.01
CA ARG A 474 12.14 8.35 44.99
C ARG A 474 12.12 7.50 46.22
N TYR A 475 11.99 6.18 46.03
CA TYR A 475 12.13 5.20 47.10
C TYR A 475 13.50 4.54 47.02
N ARG A 476 14.34 4.71 48.03
CA ARG A 476 15.65 4.09 48.14
C ARG A 476 15.54 2.71 48.73
N MET A 477 15.91 1.67 47.98
CA MET A 477 15.73 0.27 48.40
C MET A 477 16.64 -0.12 49.58
N LYS A 478 17.82 0.47 49.72
CA LYS A 478 18.81 0.12 50.75
C LYS A 478 18.32 0.43 52.18
N ASP A 479 17.63 1.52 52.39
CA ASP A 479 17.22 2.04 53.71
C ASP A 479 15.70 2.24 53.82
N GLY A 480 14.95 1.88 52.83
CA GLY A 480 13.48 2.01 52.81
C GLY A 480 12.99 3.47 52.83
N ARG A 481 13.84 4.45 52.51
CA ARG A 481 13.50 5.86 52.60
C ARG A 481 12.76 6.33 51.35
N LEU A 482 11.54 6.85 51.56
CA LEU A 482 10.76 7.53 50.56
C LEU A 482 10.98 9.05 50.63
N THR A 483 11.27 9.69 49.49
CA THR A 483 11.47 11.14 49.38
C THR A 483 10.66 11.70 48.25
N THR A 484 9.97 12.82 48.47
CA THR A 484 9.35 13.58 47.38
C THR A 484 10.43 14.37 46.67
N VAL A 485 10.55 14.16 45.35
CA VAL A 485 11.55 14.85 44.53
C VAL A 485 10.95 16.05 43.85
N CYS A 486 9.74 15.94 43.27
CA CYS A 486 9.03 17.03 42.65
C CYS A 486 7.56 17.06 43.08
N ASP A 487 7.06 18.28 43.33
CA ASP A 487 5.65 18.54 43.66
C ASP A 487 4.95 19.25 42.50
N ASP A 488 3.67 19.02 42.35
CA ASP A 488 2.77 19.68 41.38
C ASP A 488 3.30 19.70 39.92
N VAL A 489 3.86 18.57 39.46
CA VAL A 489 4.41 18.45 38.11
C VAL A 489 3.38 17.99 37.07
N GLY A 490 2.12 17.76 37.49
CA GLY A 490 1.07 17.23 36.62
C GLY A 490 1.17 15.73 36.41
N PHE A 491 0.31 15.18 35.53
CA PHE A 491 0.24 13.74 35.24
C PHE A 491 1.55 13.21 34.66
N ILE A 492 2.27 12.38 35.41
CA ILE A 492 3.51 11.75 34.94
C ILE A 492 3.16 10.52 34.10
N ASN A 493 3.53 10.54 32.82
CA ASN A 493 3.23 9.45 31.88
C ASN A 493 4.36 8.40 31.81
N ALA A 494 5.61 8.84 31.85
CA ALA A 494 6.80 7.99 31.68
C ALA A 494 7.97 8.50 32.53
N ILE A 495 8.82 7.59 32.98
CA ILE A 495 10.06 7.84 33.71
C ILE A 495 11.13 6.93 33.12
N VAL A 496 12.34 7.43 32.91
CA VAL A 496 13.50 6.66 32.44
C VAL A 496 14.78 7.24 33.02
N SER A 497 15.80 6.42 33.19
CA SER A 497 17.13 6.85 33.65
C SER A 497 18.20 6.57 32.62
N SER A 498 19.17 7.47 32.52
CA SER A 498 20.39 7.23 31.76
C SER A 498 21.35 6.31 32.50
N ASN A 499 22.35 5.77 31.78
CA ASN A 499 23.43 4.98 32.37
C ASN A 499 24.25 5.78 33.38
N GLU A 500 24.23 7.10 33.34
CA GLU A 500 24.91 7.99 34.29
C GLU A 500 24.07 8.28 35.55
N GLY A 501 22.81 7.87 35.59
CA GLY A 501 21.89 8.08 36.72
C GLY A 501 21.10 9.38 36.67
N VAL A 502 21.08 10.05 35.54
CA VAL A 502 20.17 11.16 35.26
C VAL A 502 18.79 10.58 34.98
N VAL A 503 17.77 11.10 35.62
CA VAL A 503 16.39 10.66 35.47
C VAL A 503 15.61 11.68 34.63
N TYR A 504 14.89 11.19 33.64
CA TYR A 504 13.97 11.96 32.83
C TYR A 504 12.55 11.54 33.09
N PHE A 505 11.62 12.49 33.15
CA PHE A 505 10.21 12.15 33.22
C PHE A 505 9.37 13.07 32.33
N ALA A 506 8.36 12.49 31.72
CA ALA A 506 7.41 13.15 30.83
C ALA A 506 6.07 13.35 31.50
N THR A 507 5.46 14.50 31.25
CA THR A 507 4.14 14.83 31.78
C THR A 507 3.14 15.07 30.67
N GLU A 508 1.84 14.97 31.01
CA GLU A 508 0.77 15.16 30.04
C GLU A 508 0.66 16.60 29.52
N SER A 509 0.93 17.59 30.39
CA SER A 509 0.69 19.01 30.08
C SER A 509 1.80 19.97 30.54
N ARG A 510 2.73 19.51 31.35
CA ARG A 510 3.83 20.37 31.88
C ARG A 510 5.21 19.98 31.36
N GLY A 511 5.24 19.36 30.16
CA GLY A 511 6.46 19.16 29.42
C GLY A 511 7.36 18.03 29.90
N LEU A 512 8.64 18.14 29.54
CA LEU A 512 9.70 17.17 29.78
C LEU A 512 10.70 17.70 30.82
N TRP A 513 11.07 16.84 31.76
CA TRP A 513 11.90 17.19 32.92
C TRP A 513 13.14 16.32 33.04
N ARG A 514 14.22 16.88 33.54
CA ARG A 514 15.47 16.20 33.90
C ARG A 514 15.76 16.39 35.38
N VAL A 515 16.13 15.30 36.05
CA VAL A 515 16.56 15.29 37.46
C VAL A 515 17.97 14.70 37.53
N SER A 516 18.92 15.47 38.09
CA SER A 516 20.28 15.04 38.32
C SER A 516 20.68 15.39 39.75
N GLY A 517 20.77 14.39 40.63
CA GLY A 517 20.97 14.62 42.06
C GLY A 517 19.82 15.41 42.68
N GLU A 518 20.08 16.62 43.16
CA GLU A 518 19.08 17.55 43.70
C GLU A 518 18.63 18.62 42.66
N SER A 519 19.31 18.71 41.53
CA SER A 519 18.99 19.65 40.46
C SER A 519 17.80 19.14 39.63
N ARG A 520 16.86 20.05 39.33
CA ARG A 520 15.64 19.82 38.54
C ARG A 520 15.64 20.84 37.40
N LEU A 521 15.57 20.38 36.17
CA LEU A 521 15.52 21.20 34.97
C LEU A 521 14.33 20.78 34.10
N GLN A 522 13.50 21.76 33.79
CA GLN A 522 12.48 21.57 32.74
C GLN A 522 13.15 21.76 31.39
N ILE A 523 13.21 20.68 30.58
CA ILE A 523 13.85 20.68 29.26
C ILE A 523 12.96 21.41 28.26
N LYS A 524 11.65 21.10 28.28
CA LYS A 524 10.69 21.64 27.33
C LYS A 524 9.31 21.78 27.95
N ASP A 525 8.71 22.96 27.78
CA ASP A 525 7.31 23.23 28.11
C ASP A 525 6.60 23.65 26.82
N THR A 526 5.98 22.69 26.13
CA THR A 526 5.34 22.95 24.83
C THR A 526 3.83 22.74 24.83
N GLY A 527 3.24 22.32 25.94
CA GLY A 527 1.82 21.95 25.98
C GLY A 527 1.48 20.67 25.22
N GLU A 528 2.48 19.93 24.70
CA GLU A 528 2.28 18.62 24.06
C GLU A 528 2.20 17.52 25.12
N ASN A 529 1.44 16.46 24.80
CA ASN A 529 1.31 15.29 25.64
C ASN A 529 2.45 14.30 25.37
N TYR A 530 3.55 14.45 26.10
CA TYR A 530 4.67 13.52 26.07
C TYR A 530 4.26 12.20 26.73
N SER A 531 4.20 11.14 25.96
CA SER A 531 3.64 9.86 26.42
C SER A 531 4.70 8.79 26.70
N VAL A 532 5.80 8.81 25.97
CA VAL A 532 6.82 7.78 25.98
C VAL A 532 8.23 8.35 26.00
N LEU A 533 9.10 7.70 26.76
CA LEU A 533 10.53 8.03 26.85
C LEU A 533 11.38 6.78 26.68
N THR A 534 12.54 6.91 26.01
CA THR A 534 13.62 5.92 26.04
C THR A 534 14.97 6.61 25.93
N VAL A 535 15.98 6.07 26.62
CA VAL A 535 17.38 6.49 26.46
C VAL A 535 18.05 5.49 25.54
N ALA A 536 18.60 5.96 24.43
CA ALA A 536 19.34 5.14 23.50
C ALA A 536 20.78 4.85 23.99
N PRO A 537 21.50 3.87 23.44
CA PRO A 537 22.88 3.53 23.83
C PRO A 537 23.86 4.70 23.71
N ASP A 538 23.61 5.65 22.83
CA ASP A 538 24.36 6.90 22.63
C ASP A 538 24.05 7.98 23.69
N ASN A 539 23.30 7.63 24.73
CA ASN A 539 22.84 8.51 25.82
C ASN A 539 21.83 9.60 25.40
N ASN A 540 21.39 9.64 24.14
CA ASN A 540 20.34 10.54 23.71
C ASN A 540 18.98 10.08 24.24
N LEU A 541 18.16 11.06 24.68
CA LEU A 541 16.79 10.80 25.08
C LEU A 541 15.85 10.93 23.88
N TRP A 542 15.04 9.90 23.65
CA TRP A 542 14.00 9.91 22.64
C TRP A 542 12.63 10.01 23.30
N VAL A 543 11.79 10.86 22.71
CA VAL A 543 10.50 11.26 23.27
C VAL A 543 9.40 11.09 22.25
N GLY A 544 8.34 10.36 22.59
CA GLY A 544 7.15 10.22 21.77
C GLY A 544 5.94 10.92 22.37
N THR A 545 5.03 11.41 21.52
CA THR A 545 3.83 12.13 21.92
C THR A 545 2.55 11.42 21.47
N LYS A 546 1.43 11.69 22.12
CA LYS A 546 0.10 11.22 21.69
C LYS A 546 -0.37 11.89 20.39
N GLN A 547 0.22 13.02 20.03
CA GLN A 547 -0.04 13.74 18.77
C GLN A 547 0.73 13.15 17.57
N GLY A 548 1.57 12.13 17.81
CA GLY A 548 2.34 11.46 16.75
C GLY A 548 3.69 12.10 16.46
N ASN A 549 4.21 12.94 17.34
CA ASN A 549 5.52 13.54 17.19
C ASN A 549 6.60 12.72 17.90
N VAL A 550 7.79 12.69 17.32
CA VAL A 550 9.00 12.11 17.91
C VAL A 550 10.11 13.17 17.96
N TYR A 551 10.76 13.25 19.12
CA TYR A 551 11.87 14.17 19.38
C TYR A 551 13.10 13.43 19.87
N SER A 552 14.28 13.93 19.55
CA SER A 552 15.55 13.56 20.19
C SER A 552 16.08 14.72 21.03
N TYR A 553 16.54 14.40 22.24
CA TYR A 553 17.22 15.36 23.11
C TYR A 553 18.63 14.87 23.40
N SER A 554 19.61 15.69 23.09
CA SER A 554 21.01 15.46 23.42
C SER A 554 21.36 16.16 24.74
N PRO A 555 21.72 15.39 25.80
CA PRO A 555 22.11 16.00 27.08
C PRO A 555 23.37 16.82 27.00
N ASP A 556 24.30 16.52 26.08
CA ASP A 556 25.62 17.14 25.93
C ASP A 556 25.49 18.52 25.28
N THR A 557 24.68 18.64 24.23
CA THR A 557 24.50 19.92 23.50
C THR A 557 23.28 20.70 23.97
N ASN A 558 22.39 20.04 24.76
CA ASN A 558 21.10 20.58 25.19
C ASN A 558 20.12 20.81 24.00
N ASP A 559 20.34 20.15 22.87
CA ASP A 559 19.50 20.27 21.67
C ASP A 559 18.27 19.41 21.75
N PHE A 560 17.10 20.00 21.49
CA PHE A 560 15.81 19.29 21.37
C PHE A 560 15.30 19.39 19.95
N ILE A 561 15.41 18.28 19.18
CA ILE A 561 15.21 18.26 17.73
C ILE A 561 14.00 17.38 17.38
N SER A 562 13.11 17.90 16.53
CA SER A 562 12.02 17.09 15.97
C SER A 562 12.55 16.09 14.95
N ARG A 563 12.19 14.82 15.15
CA ARG A 563 12.52 13.68 14.28
C ARG A 563 11.28 13.06 13.62
N THR A 564 10.14 13.69 13.74
CA THR A 564 8.85 13.18 13.25
C THR A 564 8.91 12.87 11.76
N LYS A 565 9.46 13.77 10.96
CA LYS A 565 9.61 13.56 9.51
C LYS A 565 10.68 12.50 9.19
N ASP A 566 11.81 12.53 9.92
CA ASP A 566 12.90 11.57 9.74
C ASP A 566 12.45 10.14 10.04
N CYS A 567 11.53 9.98 11.00
CA CYS A 567 10.93 8.68 11.34
C CYS A 567 9.73 8.28 10.44
N GLY A 568 9.38 9.08 9.42
CA GLY A 568 8.27 8.77 8.50
C GLY A 568 6.88 8.76 9.15
N LEU A 569 6.73 9.46 10.27
CA LEU A 569 5.46 9.50 11.01
C LEU A 569 4.46 10.44 10.34
N THR A 570 3.18 10.05 10.36
CA THR A 570 2.07 10.72 9.69
C THR A 570 0.98 11.20 10.63
N GLY A 571 1.32 11.39 11.93
CA GLY A 571 0.38 11.86 12.94
C GLY A 571 -0.29 10.76 13.77
N ASP A 572 0.07 9.49 13.58
CA ASP A 572 -0.39 8.39 14.43
C ASP A 572 0.22 8.49 15.83
N ALA A 573 -0.60 8.37 16.88
CA ALA A 573 -0.13 8.42 18.26
C ALA A 573 1.03 7.46 18.53
N VAL A 574 2.12 7.94 19.13
CA VAL A 574 3.26 7.11 19.53
C VAL A 574 2.91 6.41 20.85
N LEU A 575 2.86 5.07 20.80
CA LEU A 575 2.47 4.23 21.94
C LEU A 575 3.67 3.78 22.76
N ASP A 576 4.79 3.44 22.10
CA ASP A 576 6.02 3.00 22.78
C ASP A 576 7.25 3.28 21.88
N ILE A 577 8.42 3.49 22.50
CA ILE A 577 9.72 3.58 21.86
C ILE A 577 10.73 2.77 22.69
N LYS A 578 11.50 1.90 22.02
CA LYS A 578 12.59 1.13 22.64
C LYS A 578 13.81 1.16 21.72
N SER A 579 15.01 1.15 22.29
CA SER A 579 16.24 0.94 21.53
C SER A 579 16.67 -0.53 21.60
N ASP A 580 17.08 -1.09 20.45
CA ASP A 580 17.74 -2.39 20.43
C ASP A 580 19.22 -2.28 20.83
N ASP A 581 19.97 -3.40 20.74
CA ASP A 581 21.37 -3.43 21.14
C ASP A 581 22.31 -2.77 20.11
N ASP A 582 21.85 -2.63 18.86
CA ASP A 582 22.59 -1.97 17.78
C ASP A 582 22.32 -0.45 17.74
N GLY A 583 21.49 0.07 18.65
CA GLY A 583 21.16 1.50 18.74
C GLY A 583 20.02 1.94 17.81
N ASN A 584 19.37 0.99 17.11
CA ASN A 584 18.20 1.32 16.34
C ASN A 584 16.98 1.55 17.26
N LEU A 585 16.08 2.41 16.83
CA LEU A 585 14.89 2.78 17.60
C LEU A 585 13.65 2.10 17.00
N TRP A 586 13.07 1.24 17.80
CA TRP A 586 11.78 0.65 17.53
C TRP A 586 10.68 1.58 18.01
N ILE A 587 9.85 2.04 17.10
CA ILE A 587 8.76 2.99 17.34
C ILE A 587 7.45 2.28 17.08
N LEU A 588 6.61 2.21 18.10
CA LEU A 588 5.25 1.66 18.01
C LEU A 588 4.26 2.80 17.94
N THR A 589 3.44 2.81 16.90
CA THR A 589 2.29 3.71 16.79
C THR A 589 0.99 2.92 16.92
N SER A 590 -0.14 3.61 16.89
CA SER A 590 -1.47 2.96 16.89
C SER A 590 -1.70 2.09 15.63
N GLN A 591 -0.95 2.31 14.56
CA GLN A 591 -1.14 1.67 13.25
C GLN A 591 0.05 0.82 12.82
N ARG A 592 1.27 1.07 13.31
CA ARG A 592 2.51 0.57 12.72
C ARG A 592 3.59 0.28 13.74
N VAL A 593 4.49 -0.62 13.34
CA VAL A 593 5.78 -0.84 14.00
C VAL A 593 6.88 -0.43 13.04
N MET A 594 7.76 0.45 13.48
CA MET A 594 8.85 0.96 12.66
C MET A 594 10.18 0.84 13.39
N VAL A 595 11.25 0.64 12.62
CA VAL A 595 12.63 0.71 13.11
C VAL A 595 13.33 1.88 12.45
N TYR A 596 13.76 2.86 13.22
CA TYR A 596 14.54 3.99 12.76
C TYR A 596 16.02 3.78 13.06
N HIS A 597 16.87 4.04 12.07
CA HIS A 597 18.32 3.90 12.14
C HIS A 597 18.95 5.28 12.25
N PRO A 598 19.37 5.73 13.46
CA PRO A 598 19.89 7.09 13.65
C PRO A 598 21.15 7.41 12.83
N GLY A 599 21.98 6.41 12.56
CA GLY A 599 23.22 6.58 11.79
C GLY A 599 23.03 6.82 10.30
N THR A 600 21.97 6.28 9.71
CA THR A 600 21.67 6.39 8.27
C THR A 600 20.47 7.28 7.98
N HIS A 601 19.71 7.67 9.02
CA HIS A 601 18.43 8.38 8.92
C HIS A 601 17.36 7.64 8.08
N ILE A 602 17.47 6.30 7.99
CA ILE A 602 16.52 5.43 7.29
C ILE A 602 15.59 4.82 8.32
N PHE A 603 14.32 4.69 7.96
CA PHE A 603 13.37 3.92 8.76
C PHE A 603 12.80 2.75 7.96
N THR A 604 12.40 1.74 8.70
CA THR A 604 11.90 0.47 8.17
C THR A 604 10.57 0.16 8.80
N MET A 605 9.53 -0.10 7.99
CA MET A 605 8.28 -0.63 8.52
C MET A 605 8.37 -2.14 8.73
N MET A 606 7.97 -2.59 9.92
CA MET A 606 7.86 -4.00 10.24
C MET A 606 6.41 -4.44 10.00
N SER A 607 6.26 -5.51 9.21
CA SER A 607 4.93 -6.05 8.95
C SER A 607 4.44 -6.88 10.14
N CYS A 608 3.38 -6.43 10.78
CA CYS A 608 2.70 -7.14 11.88
C CYS A 608 1.21 -7.40 11.57
N THR A 609 0.74 -7.03 10.37
CA THR A 609 -0.67 -7.05 9.97
C THR A 609 -0.94 -7.94 8.77
N ASP A 610 -0.05 -8.87 8.46
CA ASP A 610 -0.27 -9.81 7.37
C ASP A 610 -1.35 -10.84 7.71
N SER A 611 -1.99 -11.42 6.70
CA SER A 611 -3.20 -12.25 6.82
C SER A 611 -3.13 -13.41 7.83
N TRP A 612 -1.92 -13.80 8.24
CA TRP A 612 -1.67 -14.86 9.23
C TRP A 612 -1.17 -14.33 10.59
N ILE A 613 -0.71 -13.05 10.67
CA ILE A 613 -0.33 -12.33 11.90
C ILE A 613 -1.28 -11.15 12.09
N ASN A 614 -2.55 -11.30 12.05
CA ASN A 614 -3.46 -10.15 12.18
C ASN A 614 -3.38 -9.54 13.61
N LEU A 615 -2.29 -8.78 13.88
CA LEU A 615 -2.14 -7.99 15.09
C LEU A 615 -2.78 -6.62 14.86
N GLU A 616 -3.88 -6.41 15.52
CA GLU A 616 -4.56 -5.12 15.63
C GLU A 616 -4.36 -4.52 17.03
N ASP A 617 -4.69 -3.26 17.20
CA ASP A 617 -4.66 -2.57 18.48
C ASP A 617 -3.33 -2.76 19.25
N PHE A 618 -2.21 -2.39 18.61
CA PHE A 618 -0.89 -2.44 19.24
C PHE A 618 -0.87 -1.72 20.60
N GLN A 619 -0.17 -2.30 21.57
CA GLN A 619 -0.15 -1.77 22.92
C GLN A 619 1.25 -1.47 23.47
N SER A 620 2.24 -2.28 23.15
CA SER A 620 3.58 -2.12 23.72
C SER A 620 4.66 -2.86 22.95
N LEU A 621 5.88 -2.35 23.09
CA LEU A 621 7.13 -2.99 22.70
C LEU A 621 7.80 -3.59 23.93
N TYR A 622 8.45 -4.71 23.73
CA TYR A 622 9.29 -5.33 24.74
C TYR A 622 10.64 -5.74 24.15
N LYS A 623 11.73 -5.33 24.81
CA LYS A 623 13.08 -5.79 24.49
C LYS A 623 13.43 -6.98 25.37
N GLY A 624 13.63 -8.13 24.76
CA GLY A 624 14.04 -9.34 25.47
C GLY A 624 15.52 -9.36 25.83
N PRO A 625 15.92 -10.31 26.68
CA PRO A 625 17.30 -10.39 27.19
C PRO A 625 18.33 -10.81 26.17
N ARG A 626 17.92 -11.31 25.00
CA ARG A 626 18.80 -11.67 23.86
C ARG A 626 18.81 -10.62 22.76
N GLY A 627 18.29 -9.42 23.02
CA GLY A 627 18.13 -8.37 22.05
C GLY A 627 16.93 -8.53 21.13
N GLU A 628 16.11 -9.59 21.32
CA GLU A 628 14.86 -9.76 20.57
C GLU A 628 13.86 -8.66 20.91
N MET A 629 13.12 -8.19 19.91
CA MET A 629 12.06 -7.20 20.07
C MET A 629 10.69 -7.87 19.89
N SER A 630 9.79 -7.68 20.84
CA SER A 630 8.45 -8.23 20.79
C SER A 630 7.39 -7.13 20.77
N VAL A 631 6.36 -7.34 19.98
CA VAL A 631 5.19 -6.46 19.87
C VAL A 631 3.96 -7.21 20.32
N GLY A 632 3.20 -6.63 21.22
CA GLY A 632 1.92 -7.16 21.68
C GLY A 632 0.75 -6.36 21.15
N GLY A 633 -0.33 -7.07 20.77
CA GLY A 633 -1.55 -6.47 20.26
C GLY A 633 -2.76 -7.38 20.42
N ARG A 634 -3.86 -7.02 19.74
CA ARG A 634 -5.00 -7.92 19.63
C ARG A 634 -4.61 -9.09 18.73
N GLY A 635 -4.80 -10.31 19.23
CA GLY A 635 -4.52 -11.53 18.48
C GLY A 635 -3.21 -12.21 18.84
N GLY A 636 -2.27 -11.57 19.56
CA GLY A 636 -1.06 -12.26 19.97
C GLY A 636 0.16 -11.38 20.21
N ILE A 637 1.31 -12.02 20.06
CA ILE A 637 2.64 -11.40 20.17
C ILE A 637 3.44 -11.78 18.92
N VAL A 638 4.12 -10.81 18.34
CA VAL A 638 5.13 -11.03 17.31
C VAL A 638 6.50 -10.69 17.88
N THR A 639 7.44 -11.61 17.75
CA THR A 639 8.82 -11.41 18.18
C THR A 639 9.74 -11.43 16.96
N PHE A 640 10.61 -10.43 16.88
CA PHE A 640 11.69 -10.30 15.93
C PHE A 640 12.98 -10.71 16.63
N PRO A 641 13.52 -11.92 16.37
CA PRO A 641 14.66 -12.46 17.12
C PRO A 641 15.93 -11.64 16.99
N HIS A 642 16.17 -11.10 15.82
CA HIS A 642 17.29 -10.21 15.53
C HIS A 642 17.00 -9.37 14.28
N TYR A 643 17.19 -8.07 14.38
CA TYR A 643 17.08 -7.19 13.22
C TYR A 643 18.42 -7.17 12.45
N ASN A 644 18.39 -7.44 11.15
CA ASN A 644 19.57 -7.43 10.31
C ASN A 644 19.34 -6.55 9.08
N GLU A 645 19.86 -5.33 9.13
CA GLU A 645 19.76 -4.35 8.05
C GLU A 645 20.41 -4.83 6.74
N LYS A 646 21.50 -5.64 6.82
CA LYS A 646 22.25 -6.12 5.65
C LYS A 646 21.46 -7.13 4.79
N LYS A 647 20.45 -7.78 5.34
CA LYS A 647 19.57 -8.70 4.58
C LYS A 647 18.53 -7.94 3.73
N ARG A 648 18.38 -6.65 3.92
CA ARG A 648 17.34 -5.85 3.28
C ARG A 648 17.89 -5.16 2.03
N ARG A 649 17.75 -5.79 0.87
CA ARG A 649 17.81 -5.10 -0.43
C ARG A 649 16.39 -4.91 -0.94
N ILE A 650 15.78 -3.79 -0.59
CA ILE A 650 14.57 -3.34 -1.29
C ILE A 650 15.06 -2.62 -2.54
N PRO A 651 14.68 -3.08 -3.74
CA PRO A 651 14.98 -2.32 -4.94
C PRO A 651 14.33 -0.93 -4.84
N GLU A 652 15.01 0.08 -5.33
CA GLU A 652 14.47 1.43 -5.38
C GLU A 652 13.18 1.43 -6.23
N PRO A 653 12.06 1.97 -5.73
CA PRO A 653 10.80 1.94 -6.47
C PRO A 653 10.93 2.79 -7.74
N THR A 654 10.61 2.19 -8.88
CA THR A 654 10.45 2.88 -10.16
C THR A 654 8.99 3.18 -10.39
N VAL A 655 8.67 4.40 -10.82
CA VAL A 655 7.30 4.80 -11.12
C VAL A 655 7.03 4.57 -12.60
N HIS A 656 5.91 3.96 -12.90
CA HIS A 656 5.42 3.73 -14.27
C HIS A 656 4.05 4.39 -14.44
N LEU A 657 3.82 4.96 -15.63
CA LEU A 657 2.51 5.45 -16.04
C LEU A 657 1.71 4.26 -16.58
N THR A 658 0.59 3.91 -15.94
CA THR A 658 -0.17 2.68 -16.28
C THR A 658 -1.33 2.92 -17.21
N SER A 659 -2.01 4.07 -17.09
CA SER A 659 -3.07 4.48 -18.00
C SER A 659 -3.31 5.98 -17.97
N VAL A 660 -3.96 6.48 -19.02
CA VAL A 660 -4.40 7.86 -19.17
C VAL A 660 -5.87 7.86 -19.50
N GLU A 661 -6.66 8.53 -18.68
CA GLU A 661 -8.08 8.74 -18.88
C GLU A 661 -8.31 10.16 -19.39
N MET A 662 -8.96 10.33 -20.54
CA MET A 662 -9.26 11.61 -21.14
C MET A 662 -10.76 11.91 -21.06
N ASN A 663 -11.10 13.10 -20.53
CA ASN A 663 -12.48 13.58 -20.38
C ASN A 663 -13.43 12.59 -19.71
N ASN A 664 -12.92 11.72 -18.81
CA ASN A 664 -13.67 10.65 -18.11
C ASN A 664 -14.33 9.60 -19.04
N THR A 665 -13.86 9.45 -20.28
CA THR A 665 -14.55 8.58 -21.26
C THR A 665 -13.65 7.64 -22.04
N SER A 666 -12.39 7.96 -22.25
CA SER A 666 -11.46 7.12 -23.02
C SER A 666 -10.20 6.82 -22.21
N GLU A 667 -9.95 5.54 -21.93
CA GLU A 667 -8.73 5.06 -21.30
C GLU A 667 -7.79 4.53 -22.40
N ILE A 668 -6.58 5.06 -22.47
CA ILE A 668 -5.53 4.61 -23.38
C ILE A 668 -4.45 3.93 -22.58
N GLY A 669 -4.00 2.75 -23.04
CA GLY A 669 -2.76 2.13 -22.58
C GLY A 669 -1.58 3.00 -23.02
N VAL A 670 -0.59 3.16 -22.17
CA VAL A 670 0.48 4.11 -22.43
C VAL A 670 1.70 3.42 -23.02
N GLY A 671 1.91 2.13 -22.73
CA GLY A 671 3.17 1.46 -23.08
C GLY A 671 4.36 2.33 -22.66
N ASN A 672 5.48 2.22 -23.32
CA ASN A 672 6.66 3.06 -23.08
C ASN A 672 6.56 4.49 -23.71
N GLN A 673 5.37 5.07 -23.87
CA GLN A 673 5.23 6.40 -24.43
C GLN A 673 5.55 7.48 -23.38
N GLU A 674 6.67 8.14 -23.54
CA GLU A 674 7.08 9.27 -22.71
C GLU A 674 6.30 10.57 -23.01
N LYS A 675 5.54 10.60 -24.12
CA LYS A 675 4.84 11.82 -24.60
C LYS A 675 3.36 11.53 -24.87
N ILE A 676 2.50 12.27 -24.16
CA ILE A 676 1.04 12.23 -24.31
C ILE A 676 0.62 13.45 -25.13
N SER A 677 0.01 13.24 -26.30
CA SER A 677 -0.52 14.32 -27.14
C SER A 677 -2.04 14.43 -26.94
N LEU A 678 -2.48 15.59 -26.46
CA LEU A 678 -3.89 15.88 -26.18
C LEU A 678 -4.48 16.76 -27.29
N SER A 679 -5.66 16.40 -27.78
CA SER A 679 -6.43 17.24 -28.69
C SER A 679 -7.01 18.48 -27.97
N PRO A 680 -7.41 19.54 -28.67
CA PRO A 680 -7.95 20.76 -28.08
C PRO A 680 -9.21 20.54 -27.22
N HIS A 681 -9.91 19.42 -27.42
CA HIS A 681 -11.12 19.05 -26.70
C HIS A 681 -10.85 18.14 -25.48
N GLU A 682 -9.61 17.62 -25.33
CA GLU A 682 -9.20 16.66 -24.31
C GLU A 682 -8.26 17.31 -23.27
N ARG A 683 -8.67 18.43 -22.69
CA ARG A 683 -7.85 19.22 -21.75
C ARG A 683 -8.00 18.79 -20.29
N ASN A 684 -8.83 17.82 -20.02
CA ASN A 684 -8.99 17.20 -18.70
C ASN A 684 -8.45 15.77 -18.76
N VAL A 685 -7.40 15.51 -18.02
CA VAL A 685 -6.67 14.26 -18.05
C VAL A 685 -6.50 13.72 -16.66
N LYS A 686 -6.69 12.44 -16.49
CA LYS A 686 -6.35 11.72 -15.28
C LYS A 686 -5.26 10.69 -15.59
N LEU A 687 -4.13 10.82 -14.91
CA LEU A 687 -2.96 9.97 -15.06
C LEU A 687 -2.91 8.98 -13.91
N PHE A 688 -2.69 7.70 -14.22
CA PHE A 688 -2.57 6.63 -13.22
C PHE A 688 -1.14 6.10 -13.19
N PHE A 689 -0.64 5.84 -12.00
CA PHE A 689 0.73 5.39 -11.78
C PHE A 689 0.78 4.09 -10.99
N SER A 690 1.83 3.31 -11.21
CA SER A 690 2.16 2.15 -10.38
C SER A 690 3.67 2.05 -10.18
N THR A 691 4.07 1.48 -9.06
CA THR A 691 5.43 0.99 -8.80
C THR A 691 5.52 -0.52 -9.03
N PHE A 692 4.42 -1.16 -9.39
CA PHE A 692 4.25 -2.62 -9.48
C PHE A 692 4.64 -3.38 -8.21
N ASP A 693 4.65 -2.68 -7.06
CA ASP A 693 4.67 -3.34 -5.76
C ASP A 693 3.23 -3.77 -5.41
N HIS A 694 2.80 -4.87 -6.01
CA HIS A 694 1.42 -5.38 -5.88
C HIS A 694 1.00 -5.68 -4.43
N LEU A 695 1.96 -5.84 -3.53
CA LEU A 695 1.70 -6.24 -2.14
C LEU A 695 1.57 -5.06 -1.17
N ASN A 696 2.11 -3.90 -1.52
CA ASN A 696 2.19 -2.75 -0.62
C ASN A 696 1.57 -1.48 -1.21
N THR A 697 0.68 -1.61 -2.19
CA THR A 697 0.03 -0.48 -2.88
C THR A 697 -0.62 0.53 -1.93
N ASN A 698 -1.20 0.06 -0.82
CA ASN A 698 -1.80 0.88 0.22
C ASN A 698 -0.78 1.67 1.08
N LYS A 699 0.51 1.34 1.00
CA LYS A 699 1.60 2.01 1.74
C LYS A 699 2.36 2.99 0.86
N VAL A 700 2.39 2.75 -0.45
CA VAL A 700 3.08 3.59 -1.42
C VAL A 700 2.39 4.95 -1.52
N ARG A 701 3.19 6.00 -1.55
CA ARG A 701 2.75 7.38 -1.79
C ARG A 701 3.40 7.89 -3.05
N TYR A 702 2.67 8.69 -3.79
CA TYR A 702 3.19 9.39 -4.95
C TYR A 702 3.30 10.88 -4.66
N ALA A 703 4.23 11.54 -5.36
CA ALA A 703 4.32 12.99 -5.36
C ALA A 703 4.67 13.47 -6.77
N TYR A 704 4.14 14.61 -7.16
CA TYR A 704 4.44 15.23 -8.44
C TYR A 704 4.86 16.68 -8.31
N ARG A 705 5.52 17.20 -9.36
CA ARG A 705 5.79 18.62 -9.55
C ARG A 705 5.88 18.95 -11.04
N TYR A 706 5.65 20.21 -11.38
CA TYR A 706 5.91 20.72 -12.72
C TYR A 706 7.37 21.17 -12.81
N LYS A 707 8.15 20.54 -13.69
CA LYS A 707 9.59 20.81 -13.84
C LYS A 707 9.90 22.26 -14.25
N GLN A 708 9.07 22.83 -15.10
CA GLN A 708 9.25 24.18 -15.63
C GLN A 708 8.98 25.29 -14.59
N ARG A 709 8.19 25.01 -13.56
CA ARG A 709 7.81 25.99 -12.54
C ARG A 709 8.67 25.94 -11.27
N ASN A 710 9.57 24.97 -11.19
CA ASN A 710 10.38 24.69 -9.98
C ASN A 710 9.52 24.61 -8.69
N ASP A 711 8.29 24.09 -8.84
CA ASP A 711 7.30 23.99 -7.78
C ASP A 711 7.71 22.93 -6.74
N ASN A 712 7.25 23.13 -5.53
CA ASN A 712 7.41 22.13 -4.47
C ASN A 712 6.68 20.82 -4.83
N TRP A 713 7.19 19.70 -4.33
CA TRP A 713 6.55 18.41 -4.47
C TRP A 713 5.18 18.40 -3.79
N VAL A 714 4.15 17.99 -4.53
CA VAL A 714 2.78 17.78 -4.02
C VAL A 714 2.60 16.28 -3.82
N ALA A 715 2.47 15.85 -2.57
CA ALA A 715 2.29 14.44 -2.22
C ALA A 715 0.80 14.07 -2.10
N PHE A 716 0.47 12.85 -2.51
CA PHE A 716 -0.84 12.25 -2.31
C PHE A 716 -0.94 11.49 -0.99
N PRO A 717 -2.15 11.21 -0.51
CA PRO A 717 -2.39 10.20 0.52
C PRO A 717 -1.85 8.82 0.11
N ALA A 718 -1.54 7.98 1.11
CA ALA A 718 -1.11 6.61 0.82
C ALA A 718 -2.25 5.81 0.16
N GLY A 719 -1.92 5.04 -0.87
CA GLY A 719 -2.88 4.24 -1.62
C GLY A 719 -3.58 4.98 -2.78
N GLU A 720 -3.42 6.31 -2.91
CA GLU A 720 -3.86 7.05 -4.10
C GLU A 720 -2.77 7.02 -5.16
N ASN A 721 -3.12 6.60 -6.38
CA ASN A 721 -2.20 6.41 -7.49
C ASN A 721 -2.51 7.26 -8.72
N SER A 722 -3.38 8.27 -8.61
CA SER A 722 -3.84 9.05 -9.76
C SER A 722 -3.78 10.55 -9.56
N ILE A 723 -3.50 11.27 -10.65
CA ILE A 723 -3.49 12.73 -10.71
C ILE A 723 -4.56 13.20 -11.70
N GLY A 724 -5.47 14.06 -11.27
CA GLY A 724 -6.39 14.78 -12.15
C GLY A 724 -5.82 16.15 -12.53
N LEU A 725 -5.61 16.38 -13.81
CA LEU A 725 -5.19 17.67 -14.39
C LEU A 725 -6.35 18.24 -15.18
N SER A 726 -6.82 19.44 -14.80
CA SER A 726 -7.95 20.11 -15.43
C SER A 726 -7.51 21.41 -16.13
N ASP A 727 -8.23 21.77 -17.18
CA ASP A 727 -8.07 23.03 -17.92
C ASP A 727 -6.62 23.29 -18.35
N LEU A 728 -5.95 22.26 -18.88
CA LEU A 728 -4.60 22.40 -19.40
C LEU A 728 -4.55 23.42 -20.53
N SER A 729 -3.70 24.43 -20.40
CA SER A 729 -3.47 25.41 -21.45
C SER A 729 -2.68 24.79 -22.62
N LYS A 730 -2.75 25.41 -23.81
CA LYS A 730 -1.92 24.98 -24.96
C LYS A 730 -0.45 25.05 -24.61
N GLY A 731 0.34 24.07 -25.09
CA GLY A 731 1.80 24.01 -24.89
C GLY A 731 2.28 22.65 -24.41
N GLU A 732 3.53 22.61 -24.03
CA GLU A 732 4.19 21.41 -23.51
C GLU A 732 4.41 21.56 -21.99
N PHE A 733 4.10 20.51 -21.24
CA PHE A 733 4.27 20.44 -19.79
C PHE A 733 5.08 19.20 -19.45
N GLU A 734 6.12 19.36 -18.65
CA GLU A 734 6.86 18.24 -18.09
C GLU A 734 6.43 18.05 -16.62
N LEU A 735 5.87 16.86 -16.35
CA LEU A 735 5.45 16.45 -15.04
C LEU A 735 6.45 15.43 -14.49
N GLU A 736 7.12 15.73 -13.40
CA GLU A 736 7.95 14.77 -12.68
C GLU A 736 7.14 14.10 -11.58
N VAL A 737 7.21 12.76 -11.52
CA VAL A 737 6.52 11.94 -10.54
C VAL A 737 7.52 11.03 -9.85
N ARG A 738 7.42 10.91 -8.52
CA ARG A 738 8.20 9.97 -7.72
C ARG A 738 7.29 9.20 -6.76
N ALA A 739 7.76 8.07 -6.27
CA ALA A 739 7.03 7.25 -5.30
C ALA A 739 7.88 6.96 -4.07
N THR A 740 7.23 6.54 -3.00
CA THR A 740 7.92 5.95 -1.84
C THR A 740 7.98 4.44 -1.99
N ASP A 741 8.96 3.83 -1.31
CA ASP A 741 8.95 2.41 -1.03
C ASP A 741 7.87 2.07 0.04
N GLU A 742 7.76 0.79 0.41
CA GLU A 742 6.85 0.32 1.47
C GLU A 742 7.11 0.94 2.86
N ASN A 743 8.27 1.57 3.05
CA ASN A 743 8.70 2.22 4.29
C ASN A 743 8.47 3.72 4.28
N GLY A 744 8.00 4.27 3.15
CA GLY A 744 7.78 5.69 2.97
C GLY A 744 9.02 6.49 2.58
N LEU A 745 10.12 5.83 2.20
CA LEU A 745 11.31 6.50 1.69
C LEU A 745 11.09 6.85 0.21
N TRP A 746 11.27 8.12 -0.14
CA TRP A 746 11.11 8.62 -1.50
C TRP A 746 12.20 8.08 -2.44
N SER A 747 11.79 7.65 -3.64
CA SER A 747 12.74 7.28 -4.71
C SER A 747 13.62 8.46 -5.10
N LYS A 748 14.87 8.16 -5.49
CA LYS A 748 15.79 9.12 -6.12
C LYS A 748 15.48 9.30 -7.59
N SER A 749 15.04 8.21 -8.24
CA SER A 749 14.56 8.21 -9.61
C SER A 749 13.19 8.86 -9.72
N THR A 750 12.96 9.59 -10.80
CA THR A 750 11.68 10.23 -11.11
C THR A 750 11.24 9.83 -12.50
N LEU A 751 9.95 9.57 -12.67
CA LEU A 751 9.32 9.44 -13.97
C LEU A 751 9.04 10.85 -14.51
N THR A 752 9.46 11.15 -15.75
CA THR A 752 9.10 12.39 -16.43
C THR A 752 8.06 12.09 -17.50
N VAL A 753 6.86 12.67 -17.35
CA VAL A 753 5.77 12.57 -18.31
C VAL A 753 5.66 13.88 -19.08
N MET A 754 5.80 13.82 -20.40
CA MET A 754 5.62 14.97 -21.27
C MET A 754 4.18 15.02 -21.80
N ILE A 755 3.47 16.10 -21.49
CA ILE A 755 2.09 16.32 -21.94
C ILE A 755 2.11 17.47 -22.95
N GLN A 756 1.71 17.19 -24.19
CA GLN A 756 1.59 18.18 -25.25
C GLN A 756 0.11 18.47 -25.54
N CYS A 757 -0.34 19.67 -25.19
CA CYS A 757 -1.68 20.14 -25.51
C CYS A 757 -1.67 20.87 -26.86
N LEU A 758 -2.29 20.29 -27.87
CA LEU A 758 -2.39 20.88 -29.21
C LEU A 758 -3.28 22.13 -29.18
N PRO A 759 -2.92 23.19 -29.89
CA PRO A 759 -3.76 24.39 -29.97
C PRO A 759 -5.02 24.12 -30.81
N ALA A 760 -6.14 24.69 -30.39
CA ALA A 760 -7.34 24.74 -31.21
C ALA A 760 -7.08 25.59 -32.49
N TRP A 761 -7.83 25.37 -33.57
CA TRP A 761 -7.64 26.10 -34.82
C TRP A 761 -7.66 27.63 -34.64
N TYR A 762 -8.50 28.10 -33.67
CA TYR A 762 -8.61 29.54 -33.35
C TYR A 762 -7.50 30.07 -32.43
N GLU A 763 -6.66 29.20 -31.89
CA GLU A 763 -5.49 29.51 -31.05
C GLU A 763 -4.17 29.40 -31.83
N THR A 764 -4.25 29.08 -33.12
CA THR A 764 -3.06 28.95 -33.99
C THR A 764 -2.54 30.34 -34.43
N GLY A 765 -1.25 30.43 -34.77
CA GLY A 765 -0.63 31.66 -35.25
C GLY A 765 -1.37 32.22 -36.50
N TRP A 766 -1.86 31.35 -37.39
CA TRP A 766 -2.65 31.72 -38.55
C TRP A 766 -4.00 32.32 -38.19
N ALA A 767 -4.67 31.82 -37.13
CA ALA A 767 -5.92 32.38 -36.64
C ALA A 767 -5.71 33.81 -36.10
N TYR A 768 -4.63 34.03 -35.34
CA TYR A 768 -4.29 35.38 -34.87
C TYR A 768 -4.00 36.33 -36.02
N LEU A 769 -3.28 35.88 -37.05
CA LEU A 769 -3.07 36.67 -38.27
C LEU A 769 -4.43 37.01 -38.93
N PHE A 770 -5.32 36.03 -39.04
CA PHE A 770 -6.66 36.23 -39.57
C PHE A 770 -7.46 37.28 -38.75
N TYR A 771 -7.41 37.19 -37.43
CA TYR A 771 -8.08 38.17 -36.55
C TYR A 771 -7.52 39.57 -36.74
N VAL A 772 -6.22 39.73 -36.88
CA VAL A 772 -5.58 41.02 -37.17
C VAL A 772 -6.07 41.55 -38.53
N LEU A 773 -6.13 40.70 -39.57
CA LEU A 773 -6.64 41.09 -40.89
C LEU A 773 -8.12 41.49 -40.87
N VAL A 774 -8.95 40.77 -40.08
CA VAL A 774 -10.35 41.14 -39.85
C VAL A 774 -10.46 42.50 -39.17
N VAL A 775 -9.72 42.75 -38.09
CA VAL A 775 -9.69 44.02 -37.39
C VAL A 775 -9.24 45.15 -38.35
N LEU A 776 -8.18 44.91 -39.09
CA LEU A 776 -7.69 45.90 -40.08
C LEU A 776 -8.73 46.19 -41.18
N SER A 777 -9.45 45.16 -41.65
CA SER A 777 -10.54 45.32 -42.64
C SER A 777 -11.72 46.11 -42.09
N VAL A 778 -12.08 45.87 -40.81
CA VAL A 778 -13.14 46.63 -40.11
C VAL A 778 -12.70 48.11 -39.95
N VAL A 779 -11.46 48.34 -39.46
CA VAL A 779 -10.92 49.70 -39.30
C VAL A 779 -10.88 50.42 -40.67
N TRP A 780 -10.42 49.70 -41.72
CA TRP A 780 -10.44 50.26 -43.10
C TRP A 780 -11.86 50.57 -43.61
N GLY A 781 -12.81 49.64 -43.37
CA GLY A 781 -14.25 49.84 -43.68
C GLY A 781 -14.86 51.04 -42.98
N LEU A 782 -14.60 51.16 -41.65
CA LEU A 782 -15.05 52.34 -40.85
C LEU A 782 -14.37 53.62 -41.34
N GLY A 783 -13.07 53.58 -41.66
CA GLY A 783 -12.34 54.69 -42.24
C GLY A 783 -12.91 55.13 -43.57
N ARG A 784 -13.26 54.18 -44.47
CA ARG A 784 -13.93 54.44 -45.73
C ARG A 784 -15.37 55.03 -45.55
N MET A 785 -16.10 54.49 -44.58
CA MET A 785 -17.43 55.01 -44.23
C MET A 785 -17.36 56.41 -43.64
N TYR A 786 -16.37 56.69 -42.77
CA TYR A 786 -16.11 58.03 -42.26
C TYR A 786 -15.74 59.03 -43.39
N MET A 787 -14.89 58.59 -44.32
CA MET A 787 -14.51 59.43 -45.50
C MET A 787 -15.72 59.75 -46.40
N LYS A 788 -16.60 58.74 -46.66
CA LYS A 788 -17.86 58.96 -47.41
C LYS A 788 -18.83 59.88 -46.67
N LEU A 789 -18.98 59.74 -45.36
CA LEU A 789 -19.77 60.66 -44.52
C LEU A 789 -19.21 62.04 -44.54
N ARG A 790 -17.90 62.24 -44.50
CA ARG A 790 -17.23 63.55 -44.64
C ARG A 790 -17.43 64.16 -46.02
N GLU A 791 -17.33 63.37 -47.13
CA GLU A 791 -17.68 63.81 -48.43
C GLU A 791 -19.15 64.20 -48.57
N SER A 792 -20.08 63.50 -47.97
CA SER A 792 -21.49 63.82 -47.93
C SER A 792 -21.80 65.07 -47.09
N ILE A 793 -21.08 65.34 -46.03
CA ILE A 793 -21.19 66.56 -45.22
C ILE A 793 -20.59 67.73 -45.96
N VAL A 794 -19.47 67.54 -46.66
CA VAL A 794 -18.87 68.58 -47.46
C VAL A 794 -19.74 68.93 -48.75
N ALA A 795 -20.42 67.91 -49.31
CA ALA A 795 -21.39 68.12 -50.39
C ALA A 795 -22.66 68.83 -49.98
N GLN A 796 -23.07 68.74 -48.73
CA GLN A 796 -24.23 69.52 -48.20
C GLN A 796 -23.90 70.93 -47.75
N THR A 797 -22.60 71.32 -47.67
CA THR A 797 -22.16 72.67 -47.21
C THR A 797 -21.97 73.63 -48.37
N VAL A 798 -22.20 73.21 -49.65
CA VAL A 798 -22.06 74.08 -50.85
C VAL A 798 -23.40 74.07 -51.61
N LEU A 799 -24.43 74.67 -51.06
CA LEU A 799 -25.52 75.29 -51.87
C LEU A 799 -26.07 76.49 -51.09
N PRO A 800 -26.40 77.61 -51.86
CA PRO A 800 -26.48 78.98 -51.28
C PRO A 800 -27.76 79.30 -50.55
N LEU A 801 -27.61 80.27 -49.68
CA LEU A 801 -28.64 81.07 -49.05
C LEU A 801 -29.71 81.60 -50.03
N GLU A 802 -30.95 81.36 -49.71
CA GLU A 802 -32.03 82.42 -49.94
C GLU A 802 -33.23 82.14 -48.95
N GLN A 803 -33.36 83.10 -48.06
CA GLN A 803 -34.60 83.79 -47.52
C GLN A 803 -35.88 82.92 -47.23
N ASN A 804 -36.53 82.93 -46.19
CA ASN A 804 -36.83 83.90 -45.11
C ASN A 804 -37.83 83.26 -44.16
N PRO A 805 -38.50 84.06 -43.21
CA PRO A 805 -38.33 83.72 -41.76
C PRO A 805 -39.66 83.28 -41.09
N GLU A 806 -39.58 83.19 -39.76
CA GLU A 806 -40.75 83.14 -38.80
C GLU A 806 -41.19 81.73 -38.41
N GLN A 807 -40.72 81.16 -37.23
CA GLN A 807 -41.44 81.30 -35.97
C GLN A 807 -40.64 80.72 -34.81
N ARG A 808 -40.50 81.58 -33.86
CA ARG A 808 -40.06 81.24 -32.50
C ARG A 808 -40.96 80.24 -31.83
N GLN A 809 -40.49 79.33 -31.10
CA GLN A 809 -40.90 79.09 -29.70
C GLN A 809 -39.86 78.06 -29.09
N GLU A 810 -39.22 78.55 -28.18
CA GLU A 810 -39.07 78.30 -26.75
C GLU A 810 -38.13 77.09 -26.38
N ILE A 811 -37.19 77.49 -25.62
CA ILE A 811 -36.16 76.83 -24.90
C ILE A 811 -36.79 76.06 -23.73
N ASP A 812 -36.35 74.83 -23.50
CA ASP A 812 -35.80 74.39 -22.22
C ASP A 812 -35.49 72.87 -22.18
N PRO A 813 -34.73 72.34 -21.18
CA PRO A 813 -33.29 72.27 -21.22
C PRO A 813 -32.83 70.78 -21.26
N LEU A 814 -31.52 70.60 -21.32
CA LEU A 814 -30.76 69.32 -21.18
C LEU A 814 -31.18 68.55 -19.95
N PRO A 815 -31.17 67.19 -20.01
CA PRO A 815 -30.52 66.41 -19.01
C PRO A 815 -29.55 65.33 -19.59
N GLU A 816 -28.39 65.34 -18.97
CA GLU A 816 -27.58 64.21 -18.49
C GLU A 816 -27.56 62.89 -19.20
N GLU A 817 -26.35 62.54 -19.55
CA GLU A 817 -25.60 61.27 -19.49
C GLU A 817 -26.35 59.95 -19.57
N GLY A 818 -25.94 59.18 -20.57
CA GLY A 818 -25.57 57.78 -20.38
C GLY A 818 -26.71 56.78 -20.22
N LYS A 819 -27.23 56.27 -21.31
CA LYS A 819 -27.75 54.92 -21.34
C LYS A 819 -27.14 54.11 -22.47
N VAL A 820 -26.32 53.13 -22.00
CA VAL A 820 -25.94 51.94 -22.77
C VAL A 820 -27.23 51.19 -23.13
N GLU A 821 -27.46 50.93 -24.38
CA GLU A 821 -28.59 50.13 -24.86
C GLU A 821 -28.61 48.76 -24.24
N ALA A 822 -29.59 48.49 -23.38
CA ALA A 822 -29.93 47.18 -22.89
C ALA A 822 -30.63 46.40 -24.00
N ASN A 823 -30.07 45.24 -24.36
CA ASN A 823 -30.74 44.21 -25.12
C ASN A 823 -32.09 43.92 -24.47
N SER A 824 -33.20 44.03 -25.17
CA SER A 824 -34.55 43.77 -24.70
C SER A 824 -34.65 42.30 -24.30
N ILE A 825 -34.63 42.03 -22.98
CA ILE A 825 -34.93 40.73 -22.41
C ILE A 825 -36.40 40.42 -22.72
N SER A 826 -36.73 39.27 -23.25
CA SER A 826 -38.12 38.89 -23.52
C SER A 826 -38.91 38.85 -22.21
N ALA A 827 -40.21 39.21 -22.25
CA ALA A 827 -41.07 39.16 -21.05
C ALA A 827 -41.07 37.78 -20.38
N SER A 828 -40.89 36.72 -21.13
CA SER A 828 -40.74 35.34 -20.66
C SER A 828 -39.44 35.12 -19.87
N ASP A 829 -38.33 35.74 -20.28
CA ASP A 829 -37.03 35.61 -19.62
C ASP A 829 -36.97 36.44 -18.33
N GLU A 830 -37.63 37.61 -18.32
CA GLU A 830 -37.75 38.42 -17.11
C GLU A 830 -38.59 37.67 -16.03
N GLN A 831 -39.68 37.03 -16.42
CA GLN A 831 -40.50 36.23 -15.53
C GLN A 831 -39.75 35.02 -14.98
N LEU A 832 -38.87 34.38 -15.78
CA LEU A 832 -38.02 33.27 -15.37
C LEU A 832 -37.01 33.71 -14.31
N ILE A 833 -36.33 34.84 -14.54
CA ILE A 833 -35.34 35.38 -13.58
C ILE A 833 -36.01 35.81 -12.29
N ARG A 834 -37.16 36.44 -12.32
CA ARG A 834 -37.94 36.81 -11.12
C ARG A 834 -38.30 35.58 -10.32
N LYS A 835 -38.77 34.52 -10.96
CA LYS A 835 -39.04 33.24 -10.28
C LYS A 835 -37.80 32.61 -9.67
N ALA A 836 -36.66 32.62 -10.37
CA ALA A 836 -35.42 32.13 -9.84
C ALA A 836 -34.92 32.92 -8.63
N LEU A 837 -35.04 34.25 -8.65
CA LEU A 837 -34.74 35.14 -7.52
C LEU A 837 -35.60 34.82 -6.30
N ASP A 838 -36.93 34.69 -6.47
CA ASP A 838 -37.86 34.37 -5.40
C ASP A 838 -37.58 33.03 -4.74
N MET A 839 -37.16 31.99 -5.54
CA MET A 839 -36.80 30.69 -5.00
C MET A 839 -35.49 30.74 -4.21
N VAL A 840 -34.49 31.50 -4.66
CA VAL A 840 -33.24 31.68 -3.92
C VAL A 840 -33.44 32.47 -2.64
N GLU A 841 -34.28 33.51 -2.68
CA GLU A 841 -34.61 34.34 -1.52
C GLU A 841 -35.39 33.57 -0.45
N LYS A 842 -36.31 32.69 -0.84
CA LYS A 842 -37.02 31.79 0.09
C LYS A 842 -36.09 30.80 0.81
N ASN A 843 -35.01 30.43 0.16
CA ASN A 843 -34.04 29.48 0.71
C ASN A 843 -32.69 30.14 1.08
N LEU A 844 -32.70 31.45 1.35
CA LEU A 844 -31.51 32.26 1.53
C LEU A 844 -30.59 31.77 2.63
N SER A 845 -31.14 31.42 3.79
CA SER A 845 -30.41 30.97 4.98
C SER A 845 -30.01 29.50 4.95
N ASN A 846 -30.45 28.72 3.95
CA ASN A 846 -30.09 27.31 3.82
C ASN A 846 -28.76 27.17 3.06
N PRO A 847 -27.63 26.84 3.74
CA PRO A 847 -26.36 26.71 3.06
C PRO A 847 -26.28 25.51 2.10
N GLU A 848 -27.11 24.49 2.31
CA GLU A 848 -27.15 23.26 1.50
C GLU A 848 -28.04 23.41 0.26
N TYR A 849 -28.73 24.55 0.06
CA TYR A 849 -29.58 24.78 -1.12
C TYR A 849 -28.73 24.82 -2.39
N SER A 850 -28.80 23.73 -3.14
CA SER A 850 -27.95 23.43 -4.32
C SER A 850 -28.58 23.88 -5.65
N ILE A 851 -27.85 23.81 -6.73
CA ILE A 851 -28.35 24.05 -8.09
C ILE A 851 -29.38 22.99 -8.50
N GLU A 852 -29.21 21.77 -7.99
CA GLU A 852 -30.17 20.68 -8.16
C GLU A 852 -31.54 21.03 -7.54
N ASP A 853 -31.54 21.62 -6.35
CA ASP A 853 -32.74 22.04 -5.67
C ASP A 853 -33.41 23.19 -6.42
N LEU A 854 -32.63 24.20 -6.82
CA LEU A 854 -33.12 25.28 -7.64
C LEU A 854 -33.72 24.77 -8.98
N SER A 855 -33.10 23.78 -9.62
CA SER A 855 -33.63 23.21 -10.86
C SER A 855 -34.93 22.45 -10.65
N ARG A 856 -35.09 21.78 -9.51
CA ARG A 856 -36.30 21.09 -9.10
C ARG A 856 -37.43 22.08 -8.82
N ASP A 857 -37.17 23.14 -8.06
CA ASP A 857 -38.13 24.18 -7.70
C ASP A 857 -38.58 24.98 -8.94
N MET A 858 -37.69 25.15 -9.89
CA MET A 858 -37.98 25.77 -11.18
C MET A 858 -38.66 24.81 -12.19
N CYS A 859 -38.86 23.53 -11.84
CA CYS A 859 -39.40 22.49 -12.71
C CYS A 859 -38.68 22.36 -14.05
N MET A 860 -37.33 22.44 -14.01
CA MET A 860 -36.46 22.39 -15.19
C MET A 860 -35.35 21.38 -15.01
N SER A 861 -34.80 20.83 -16.12
CA SER A 861 -33.57 20.07 -16.03
C SER A 861 -32.41 21.00 -15.70
N ARG A 862 -31.38 20.47 -14.99
CA ARG A 862 -30.14 21.20 -14.64
C ARG A 862 -29.48 21.85 -15.87
N ALA A 863 -29.43 21.14 -16.98
CA ALA A 863 -28.85 21.63 -18.24
C ALA A 863 -29.68 22.79 -18.83
N THR A 864 -31.00 22.74 -18.74
CA THR A 864 -31.91 23.81 -19.20
C THR A 864 -31.77 25.03 -18.32
N LEU A 865 -31.74 24.86 -16.99
CA LEU A 865 -31.55 25.96 -16.04
C LEU A 865 -30.19 26.64 -16.28
N TYR A 866 -29.13 25.84 -16.43
CA TYR A 866 -27.79 26.35 -16.69
C TYR A 866 -27.77 27.23 -17.95
N ARG A 867 -28.26 26.72 -19.07
CA ARG A 867 -28.27 27.42 -20.35
C ARG A 867 -29.10 28.73 -20.28
N LYS A 868 -30.29 28.70 -19.66
CA LYS A 868 -31.17 29.85 -19.57
C LYS A 868 -30.63 30.95 -18.63
N ILE A 869 -30.17 30.58 -17.41
CA ILE A 869 -29.59 31.56 -16.50
C ILE A 869 -28.35 32.18 -17.11
N THR A 870 -27.47 31.40 -17.71
CA THR A 870 -26.24 31.92 -18.31
C THR A 870 -26.53 32.82 -19.51
N SER A 871 -27.49 32.46 -20.37
CA SER A 871 -27.85 33.29 -21.53
C SER A 871 -28.48 34.63 -21.13
N ILE A 872 -29.27 34.72 -20.03
CA ILE A 872 -29.97 35.93 -19.60
C ILE A 872 -29.05 36.81 -18.70
N THR A 873 -28.29 36.15 -17.76
CA THR A 873 -27.54 36.90 -16.73
C THR A 873 -26.05 37.01 -17.02
N GLY A 874 -25.53 36.27 -18.00
CA GLY A 874 -24.08 36.17 -18.28
C GLY A 874 -23.30 35.42 -17.21
N SER A 875 -23.93 34.85 -16.20
CA SER A 875 -23.30 34.21 -15.03
C SER A 875 -23.76 32.77 -14.90
N SER A 876 -22.87 31.91 -14.36
CA SER A 876 -23.25 30.54 -14.02
C SER A 876 -24.40 30.53 -12.97
N PRO A 877 -25.25 29.49 -12.93
CA PRO A 877 -26.29 29.38 -11.87
C PRO A 877 -25.72 29.41 -10.46
N SER A 878 -24.54 28.87 -10.23
CA SER A 878 -23.84 28.91 -8.94
C SER A 878 -23.43 30.34 -8.56
N ASP A 879 -22.91 31.09 -9.54
CA ASP A 879 -22.56 32.50 -9.31
C ASP A 879 -23.83 33.37 -9.17
N PHE A 880 -24.91 33.04 -9.89
CA PHE A 880 -26.19 33.69 -9.72
C PHE A 880 -26.73 33.56 -8.29
N VAL A 881 -26.80 32.34 -7.75
CA VAL A 881 -27.24 32.11 -6.36
C VAL A 881 -26.30 32.83 -5.37
N LYS A 882 -25.01 32.74 -5.56
CA LYS A 882 -24.03 33.42 -4.73
C LYS A 882 -24.14 34.93 -4.76
N ASN A 883 -24.37 35.53 -5.94
CA ASN A 883 -24.52 36.95 -6.10
C ASN A 883 -25.83 37.49 -5.45
N VAL A 884 -26.91 36.69 -5.50
CA VAL A 884 -28.17 37.01 -4.79
C VAL A 884 -27.91 37.04 -3.28
N ARG A 885 -27.25 36.02 -2.73
CA ARG A 885 -26.90 35.97 -1.32
C ARG A 885 -26.02 37.16 -0.88
N LEU A 886 -25.02 37.52 -1.69
CA LEU A 886 -24.12 38.63 -1.39
C LEU A 886 -24.79 39.99 -1.51
N ARG A 887 -25.76 40.17 -2.44
CA ARG A 887 -26.57 41.40 -2.52
C ARG A 887 -27.45 41.56 -1.28
N LYS A 888 -28.06 40.47 -0.82
CA LYS A 888 -28.87 40.51 0.41
C LYS A 888 -28.01 40.79 1.66
N ALA A 889 -26.79 40.22 1.67
CA ALA A 889 -25.82 40.57 2.72
C ALA A 889 -25.44 42.05 2.73
N ALA A 890 -25.32 42.67 1.56
CA ALA A 890 -25.03 44.10 1.45
C ALA A 890 -26.19 44.96 1.99
N GLU A 891 -27.44 44.53 1.81
CA GLU A 891 -28.62 45.19 2.42
C GLU A 891 -28.58 45.08 3.96
N LEU A 892 -28.34 43.86 4.48
CA LEU A 892 -28.25 43.64 5.93
C LEU A 892 -27.08 44.41 6.58
N LEU A 893 -25.97 44.57 5.85
CA LEU A 893 -24.85 45.41 6.32
C LEU A 893 -25.24 46.90 6.44
N LYS A 894 -26.06 47.43 5.51
CA LYS A 894 -26.55 48.80 5.56
C LYS A 894 -27.62 49.02 6.66
N GLU A 895 -28.44 48.03 6.93
CA GLU A 895 -29.41 48.08 8.02
C GLU A 895 -28.75 48.10 9.39
N GLY A 896 -27.55 47.50 9.50
CA GLY A 896 -26.77 47.45 10.75
C GLY A 896 -27.37 46.49 11.79
N GLY A 897 -26.73 46.40 12.96
CA GLY A 897 -27.24 45.65 14.12
C GLY A 897 -26.85 44.16 14.16
N LEU A 898 -26.22 43.64 13.13
CA LEU A 898 -25.73 42.25 13.08
C LEU A 898 -24.23 42.19 12.86
N SER A 899 -23.59 41.20 13.48
CA SER A 899 -22.16 40.91 13.23
C SER A 899 -21.92 40.27 11.84
N ILE A 900 -20.70 40.36 11.33
CA ILE A 900 -20.35 39.78 10.03
C ILE A 900 -20.58 38.25 10.01
N ALA A 901 -20.40 37.57 11.13
CA ALA A 901 -20.67 36.14 11.25
C ALA A 901 -22.17 35.83 11.19
N GLU A 902 -23.00 36.61 11.88
CA GLU A 902 -24.46 36.45 11.84
C GLU A 902 -25.03 36.75 10.46
N ILE A 903 -24.50 37.76 9.75
CA ILE A 903 -24.90 38.07 8.38
C ILE A 903 -24.51 36.91 7.44
N ALA A 904 -23.28 36.36 7.56
CA ALA A 904 -22.84 35.23 6.75
C ALA A 904 -23.78 34.02 6.93
N ASP A 905 -24.16 33.71 8.16
CA ASP A 905 -25.10 32.64 8.49
C ASP A 905 -26.52 32.91 7.94
N LYS A 906 -27.06 34.11 8.12
CA LYS A 906 -28.39 34.52 7.59
C LYS A 906 -28.50 34.43 6.08
N VAL A 907 -27.38 34.61 5.36
CA VAL A 907 -27.38 34.55 3.89
C VAL A 907 -26.84 33.23 3.36
N GLY A 908 -26.71 32.19 4.22
CA GLY A 908 -26.41 30.83 3.85
C GLY A 908 -24.95 30.57 3.42
N PHE A 909 -23.95 31.19 4.06
CA PHE A 909 -22.54 30.88 3.89
C PHE A 909 -22.05 30.04 5.05
N ASN A 910 -21.46 28.88 4.75
CA ASN A 910 -20.95 27.91 5.74
C ASN A 910 -19.80 28.47 6.59
N THR A 911 -19.05 29.47 6.13
CA THR A 911 -17.96 30.09 6.88
C THR A 911 -17.86 31.61 6.65
N PRO A 912 -17.66 32.40 7.72
CA PRO A 912 -17.47 33.86 7.61
C PRO A 912 -16.24 34.25 6.76
N SER A 913 -15.21 33.40 6.72
CA SER A 913 -14.01 33.63 5.93
C SER A 913 -14.29 33.56 4.43
N TYR A 914 -15.06 32.57 3.99
CA TYR A 914 -15.45 32.42 2.60
C TYR A 914 -16.44 33.51 2.16
N PHE A 915 -17.37 33.89 3.04
CA PHE A 915 -18.24 35.03 2.85
C PHE A 915 -17.44 36.33 2.63
N THR A 916 -16.51 36.65 3.53
CA THR A 916 -15.70 37.88 3.45
C THR A 916 -14.90 37.95 2.14
N LYS A 917 -14.31 36.82 1.72
CA LYS A 917 -13.54 36.72 0.47
C LYS A 917 -14.44 36.91 -0.75
N SER A 918 -15.62 36.31 -0.75
CA SER A 918 -16.60 36.38 -1.85
C SER A 918 -17.23 37.77 -1.93
N PHE A 919 -17.52 38.40 -0.81
CA PHE A 919 -18.04 39.76 -0.72
C PHE A 919 -17.05 40.78 -1.27
N LYS A 920 -15.79 40.71 -0.84
CA LYS A 920 -14.72 41.55 -1.37
C LYS A 920 -14.53 41.40 -2.89
N LYS A 921 -14.69 40.16 -3.40
CA LYS A 921 -14.58 39.90 -4.85
C LYS A 921 -15.73 40.58 -5.65
N LEU A 922 -16.93 40.65 -5.10
CA LEU A 922 -18.08 41.21 -5.79
C LEU A 922 -18.16 42.73 -5.64
N PHE A 923 -17.94 43.28 -4.44
CA PHE A 923 -18.11 44.68 -4.11
C PHE A 923 -16.82 45.48 -4.04
N GLY A 924 -15.66 44.87 -4.19
CA GLY A 924 -14.34 45.50 -4.14
C GLY A 924 -13.85 45.85 -2.75
N VAL A 925 -14.72 45.88 -1.74
CA VAL A 925 -14.39 46.25 -0.35
C VAL A 925 -14.75 45.15 0.64
N LEU A 926 -14.13 45.17 1.82
CA LEU A 926 -14.45 44.20 2.88
C LEU A 926 -15.86 44.47 3.44
N PRO A 927 -16.61 43.46 3.93
CA PRO A 927 -17.89 43.64 4.58
C PRO A 927 -17.86 44.63 5.74
N THR A 928 -16.75 44.73 6.48
CA THR A 928 -16.52 45.70 7.58
C THR A 928 -16.40 47.13 7.08
N GLN A 929 -16.10 47.32 5.82
CA GLN A 929 -15.93 48.67 5.19
C GLN A 929 -17.09 49.09 4.33
N TYR A 930 -18.08 48.21 4.14
CA TYR A 930 -19.25 48.45 3.32
C TYR A 930 -20.34 49.15 4.15
N LYS A 931 -20.61 50.43 3.85
CA LYS A 931 -21.62 51.28 4.51
C LYS A 931 -22.75 51.60 3.56
#